data_c718d048811b7caa2f0c746893fd1fba
#
_entry.id   c718d048811b7caa2f0c746893fd1fba
#
_cell.length_a   1.000
_cell.length_b   1.000
_cell.length_c   1.000
_cell.angle_alpha   90.00
_cell.angle_beta   90.00
_cell.angle_gamma   90.00
#
_symmetry.space_group_name_H-M   'P 1'
#
loop_
_entity.id
_entity.type
_entity.pdbx_description
1 polymer ?
#
loop_
_entity_poly.entity_id
_entity_poly.type
_entity_poly.pdbx_seq_one_letter_code
_entity_poly.pdbx_strand_id
1 'polypeptide(L)'
;MLAAPASAYEAALTSAEAEAAAEAEPQQQTGRITVTATRTPVLQEEVAATVTIITSEEIADQLATDIRDLVRFEPGVTVRRAPARFGAAIGSTGRAGNEDIAIRGIGGNRVLIQVDGIRSPQGFSFGPQSAGRDGFADVSLVKQVEILRGPASALYGSDGLAGAVSFVTADPVDLIKGEDFGGFVSSQYSSEDNEFAQTVTLAGQTGNVSAMIAYTRRDFNELENRGANVGTGPLRTAPNPQDGQSDAVLAKLVWDNGPHRIRLTGEWLDTAVETEVLTGLGPAFTFGPRPVWNVDGLNARDTTERVRASLDWTYEGSGDDAIEYAFLSAYWQDAEDRQFAFEERTSLTAMPAPDRERLNTFENRVYGAVGELRSGFELGGMKHRIALGGDVSWTRQEGLRDGTFPGRGESFPTRAFPVTDFTLGGFFISDEITLLDGALKLFPALRFDFYDLNPTDDPLLTTFTPAGQSDSRLSPKFGATVKLTDTVILFGNYAQGFLAPTPSQVNNFFEFIAGGYTSIPNPDLRPETSESFEVGARYVGDIFTLQVTGFRGDYDNFISQQVIRGGFTPQDPAIFQFVNFSAAEIEGIEARAEMKLDSGVFARFAMAYVNGDVVNPGGARVPLDTIDPFNLVGSLGYRDPQGRFGGELILTHNGRKERREVERAADGTDLFVRPEASTILDLTAFVAVTDRLKLRAGVFNLTNETFALWSDVRGLRVENANILDAFTRPGRNVSVSASYRF
;
A
#
# COMPACT_ATOMS: atom_id res chain seq x y z
N MET A 1 -40.40 -9.04 45.98
CA MET A 1 -41.08 -9.82 44.97
C MET A 1 -40.38 -9.52 43.64
N LEU A 2 -39.55 -10.47 43.33
CA LEU A 2 -39.25 -11.09 42.07
C LEU A 2 -38.75 -10.13 40.95
N ALA A 3 -37.44 -10.06 40.87
CA ALA A 3 -36.70 -9.79 39.67
C ALA A 3 -36.86 -11.00 38.70
N ALA A 4 -37.21 -10.77 37.46
CA ALA A 4 -37.11 -11.73 36.39
C ALA A 4 -35.78 -11.47 35.67
N PRO A 5 -35.04 -12.51 35.24
CA PRO A 5 -33.69 -12.37 34.73
C PRO A 5 -33.69 -11.93 33.26
N ALA A 6 -32.74 -11.06 32.92
CA ALA A 6 -32.44 -10.55 31.57
C ALA A 6 -32.02 -11.65 30.55
N SER A 7 -31.86 -12.89 31.02
CA SER A 7 -31.46 -14.05 30.18
C SER A 7 -32.54 -14.57 29.21
N ALA A 8 -33.79 -14.08 29.32
CA ALA A 8 -34.88 -14.53 28.45
C ALA A 8 -34.98 -13.74 27.13
N TYR A 9 -34.40 -12.53 27.08
CA TYR A 9 -34.45 -11.69 25.87
C TYR A 9 -33.30 -12.01 24.93
N GLU A 10 -32.12 -12.30 25.46
CA GLU A 10 -30.97 -12.77 24.68
C GLU A 10 -31.22 -14.18 24.10
N ALA A 11 -31.87 -15.05 24.85
CA ALA A 11 -32.29 -16.38 24.36
C ALA A 11 -33.37 -16.31 23.27
N ALA A 12 -34.18 -15.24 23.24
CA ALA A 12 -35.22 -15.06 22.21
C ALA A 12 -34.64 -14.49 20.89
N LEU A 13 -33.62 -13.62 20.96
CA LEU A 13 -32.92 -13.15 19.76
C LEU A 13 -32.04 -14.25 19.14
N THR A 14 -31.31 -15.01 19.96
CA THR A 14 -30.54 -16.16 19.47
C THR A 14 -31.40 -17.32 18.97
N SER A 15 -32.63 -17.49 19.52
CA SER A 15 -33.56 -18.49 19.01
C SER A 15 -34.26 -18.06 17.73
N ALA A 16 -34.57 -16.77 17.56
CA ALA A 16 -35.16 -16.24 16.32
C ALA A 16 -34.13 -16.20 15.17
N GLU A 17 -32.88 -15.88 15.45
CA GLU A 17 -31.78 -15.98 14.49
C GLU A 17 -31.37 -17.43 14.24
N ALA A 18 -31.43 -18.31 15.24
CA ALA A 18 -31.19 -19.73 15.09
C ALA A 18 -32.38 -20.45 14.41
N GLU A 19 -33.64 -20.03 14.60
CA GLU A 19 -34.78 -20.54 13.85
C GLU A 19 -34.81 -19.98 12.43
N ALA A 20 -34.47 -18.72 12.20
CA ALA A 20 -34.26 -18.17 10.84
C ALA A 20 -33.06 -18.80 10.14
N ALA A 21 -32.02 -19.22 10.87
CA ALA A 21 -30.88 -19.98 10.33
C ALA A 21 -31.19 -21.47 10.15
N ALA A 22 -32.19 -22.04 10.84
CA ALA A 22 -32.58 -23.45 10.72
C ALA A 22 -33.65 -23.68 9.64
N GLU A 23 -34.36 -22.64 9.19
CA GLU A 23 -35.31 -22.71 8.07
C GLU A 23 -34.67 -22.26 6.73
N ALA A 24 -33.48 -21.72 6.74
CA ALA A 24 -32.71 -21.47 5.53
C ALA A 24 -31.89 -22.75 5.18
N GLU A 25 -32.23 -23.41 4.10
CA GLU A 25 -31.41 -24.45 3.50
C GLU A 25 -29.94 -23.97 3.32
N PRO A 26 -28.92 -24.87 3.39
CA PRO A 26 -27.52 -24.49 3.40
C PRO A 26 -27.04 -24.07 1.99
N GLN A 27 -27.39 -22.89 1.53
CA GLN A 27 -26.85 -22.23 0.34
C GLN A 27 -26.92 -20.71 0.48
N GLN A 28 -26.22 -20.15 1.47
CA GLN A 28 -25.83 -18.75 1.37
C GLN A 28 -24.31 -18.70 1.16
N GLN A 29 -23.92 -18.36 -0.07
CA GLN A 29 -22.67 -17.66 -0.28
C GLN A 29 -22.72 -16.44 0.64
N THR A 30 -21.99 -16.49 1.75
CA THR A 30 -21.80 -15.29 2.58
C THR A 30 -20.97 -14.32 1.74
N GLY A 31 -21.63 -13.37 1.09
CA GLY A 31 -21.01 -12.33 0.28
C GLY A 31 -19.98 -11.59 1.12
N ARG A 32 -18.86 -11.20 0.52
CA ARG A 32 -17.83 -10.40 1.18
C ARG A 32 -18.36 -8.99 1.39
N ILE A 33 -18.17 -8.45 2.60
CA ILE A 33 -18.60 -7.09 2.95
C ILE A 33 -17.41 -6.14 2.85
N THR A 34 -17.59 -5.02 2.17
CA THR A 34 -16.63 -3.91 2.12
C THR A 34 -17.21 -2.67 2.79
N VAL A 35 -16.35 -1.88 3.40
CA VAL A 35 -16.66 -0.54 3.92
C VAL A 35 -15.88 0.53 3.15
N THR A 36 -14.73 0.16 2.59
CA THR A 36 -13.81 1.10 1.93
C THR A 36 -14.43 1.80 0.71
N ALA A 37 -15.34 1.14 0.01
CA ALA A 37 -15.92 1.71 -1.21
C ALA A 37 -17.08 2.68 -0.99
N THR A 38 -17.75 2.62 0.19
CA THR A 38 -19.02 3.31 0.43
C THR A 38 -19.11 4.00 1.78
N ARG A 39 -18.17 3.78 2.69
CA ARG A 39 -18.22 4.15 4.12
C ARG A 39 -19.30 3.40 4.91
N THR A 40 -20.17 2.65 4.28
CA THR A 40 -21.18 1.80 4.90
C THR A 40 -20.88 0.34 4.60
N PRO A 41 -21.20 -0.62 5.49
CA PRO A 41 -21.07 -2.03 5.17
C PRO A 41 -22.02 -2.41 4.02
N VAL A 42 -21.46 -2.85 2.89
CA VAL A 42 -22.20 -3.25 1.68
C VAL A 42 -21.57 -4.51 1.13
N LEU A 43 -22.37 -5.41 0.57
CA LEU A 43 -21.85 -6.57 -0.15
C LEU A 43 -20.99 -6.13 -1.34
N GLN A 44 -19.86 -6.78 -1.52
CA GLN A 44 -18.89 -6.46 -2.60
C GLN A 44 -19.55 -6.44 -3.98
N GLU A 45 -20.50 -7.32 -4.24
CA GLU A 45 -21.26 -7.41 -5.49
C GLU A 45 -22.26 -6.26 -5.71
N GLU A 46 -22.64 -5.55 -4.67
CA GLU A 46 -23.59 -4.44 -4.74
C GLU A 46 -22.94 -3.05 -4.88
N VAL A 47 -21.63 -2.98 -4.72
CA VAL A 47 -20.88 -1.71 -4.78
C VAL A 47 -20.71 -1.25 -6.23
N ALA A 48 -20.90 0.05 -6.49
CA ALA A 48 -20.66 0.65 -7.80
C ALA A 48 -19.17 1.00 -8.03
N ALA A 49 -18.25 0.07 -7.73
CA ALA A 49 -16.80 0.24 -7.89
C ALA A 49 -16.09 -1.11 -7.96
N THR A 50 -14.85 -1.11 -8.42
CA THR A 50 -14.00 -2.30 -8.41
C THR A 50 -13.27 -2.40 -7.08
N VAL A 51 -13.63 -3.39 -6.26
CA VAL A 51 -13.02 -3.67 -4.95
C VAL A 51 -12.53 -5.10 -4.90
N THR A 52 -11.35 -5.30 -4.32
CA THR A 52 -10.82 -6.62 -3.95
C THR A 52 -10.79 -6.72 -2.44
N ILE A 53 -11.20 -7.85 -1.89
CA ILE A 53 -11.10 -8.17 -0.47
C ILE A 53 -10.27 -9.44 -0.34
N ILE A 54 -9.18 -9.35 0.44
CA ILE A 54 -8.29 -10.48 0.74
C ILE A 54 -8.42 -10.76 2.23
N THR A 55 -8.91 -11.94 2.57
CA THR A 55 -9.14 -12.35 3.97
C THR A 55 -7.88 -12.90 4.63
N SER A 56 -7.82 -12.90 5.96
CA SER A 56 -6.70 -13.51 6.70
C SER A 56 -6.50 -15.00 6.38
N GLU A 57 -7.56 -15.74 6.02
CA GLU A 57 -7.43 -17.12 5.59
C GLU A 57 -6.76 -17.23 4.21
N GLU A 58 -7.10 -16.35 3.26
CA GLU A 58 -6.45 -16.27 1.95
C GLU A 58 -4.99 -15.85 2.07
N ILE A 59 -4.68 -14.86 2.93
CA ILE A 59 -3.31 -14.44 3.25
C ILE A 59 -2.49 -15.65 3.74
N ALA A 60 -3.04 -16.40 4.70
CA ALA A 60 -2.38 -17.57 5.24
C ALA A 60 -2.25 -18.72 4.23
N ASP A 61 -3.27 -18.99 3.41
CA ASP A 61 -3.26 -20.07 2.41
C ASP A 61 -2.31 -19.76 1.23
N GLN A 62 -2.10 -18.46 0.92
CA GLN A 62 -1.10 -17.97 -0.04
C GLN A 62 0.31 -17.89 0.57
N LEU A 63 0.45 -18.12 1.89
CA LEU A 63 1.73 -18.01 2.61
C LEU A 63 2.38 -16.62 2.44
N ALA A 64 1.56 -15.56 2.36
CA ALA A 64 2.04 -14.20 2.21
C ALA A 64 2.71 -13.72 3.51
N THR A 65 3.88 -13.09 3.38
CA THR A 65 4.65 -12.56 4.51
C THR A 65 4.69 -11.04 4.52
N ASP A 66 4.52 -10.41 3.37
CA ASP A 66 4.53 -8.95 3.20
C ASP A 66 3.43 -8.45 2.26
N ILE A 67 3.37 -7.13 2.03
CA ILE A 67 2.38 -6.52 1.14
C ILE A 67 2.63 -6.84 -0.34
N ARG A 68 3.84 -7.21 -0.72
CA ARG A 68 4.20 -7.64 -2.09
C ARG A 68 3.57 -8.98 -2.41
N ASP A 69 3.57 -9.86 -1.42
CA ASP A 69 2.94 -11.18 -1.53
C ASP A 69 1.42 -11.09 -1.56
N LEU A 70 0.84 -10.15 -0.80
CA LEU A 70 -0.61 -9.91 -0.82
C LEU A 70 -1.15 -9.60 -2.21
N VAL A 71 -0.38 -8.86 -3.01
CA VAL A 71 -0.81 -8.46 -4.36
C VAL A 71 -0.26 -9.36 -5.47
N ARG A 72 0.50 -10.40 -5.14
CA ARG A 72 1.13 -11.34 -6.10
C ARG A 72 0.14 -11.87 -7.13
N PHE A 73 -1.09 -12.12 -6.72
CA PHE A 73 -2.14 -12.68 -7.55
C PHE A 73 -3.25 -11.66 -7.88
N GLU A 74 -2.96 -10.35 -7.79
CA GLU A 74 -3.89 -9.26 -8.02
C GLU A 74 -3.51 -8.43 -9.26
N PRO A 75 -3.94 -8.82 -10.49
CA PRO A 75 -3.67 -8.06 -11.70
C PRO A 75 -4.09 -6.60 -11.59
N GLY A 76 -3.24 -5.68 -12.09
CA GLY A 76 -3.47 -4.24 -12.03
C GLY A 76 -3.11 -3.58 -10.70
N VAL A 77 -2.62 -4.34 -9.71
CA VAL A 77 -2.03 -3.85 -8.46
C VAL A 77 -0.60 -4.37 -8.36
N THR A 78 0.36 -3.48 -8.09
CA THR A 78 1.78 -3.81 -8.12
C THR A 78 2.49 -3.21 -6.93
N VAL A 79 3.41 -3.98 -6.34
CA VAL A 79 4.44 -3.48 -5.42
C VAL A 79 5.79 -3.78 -6.04
N ARG A 80 6.57 -2.74 -6.31
CA ARG A 80 7.89 -2.86 -6.93
C ARG A 80 8.85 -3.58 -6.00
N ARG A 81 9.64 -4.50 -6.53
CA ARG A 81 10.84 -5.05 -5.87
C ARG A 81 12.08 -4.54 -6.59
N ALA A 82 12.95 -3.86 -5.88
CA ALA A 82 14.24 -3.45 -6.42
C ALA A 82 15.36 -4.14 -5.64
N PRO A 83 16.47 -4.51 -6.31
CA PRO A 83 17.62 -5.06 -5.57
C PRO A 83 18.15 -4.02 -4.59
N ALA A 84 18.52 -4.44 -3.39
CA ALA A 84 19.05 -3.58 -2.34
C ALA A 84 20.41 -3.00 -2.73
N ARG A 85 20.39 -1.94 -3.54
CA ARG A 85 21.54 -1.10 -3.90
C ARG A 85 21.48 0.16 -3.10
N PHE A 86 22.10 0.18 -1.95
CA PHE A 86 21.99 1.25 -0.99
C PHE A 86 22.36 2.62 -1.56
N GLY A 87 21.38 3.52 -1.69
CA GLY A 87 21.51 4.80 -2.40
C GLY A 87 22.02 5.95 -1.56
N ALA A 88 21.81 5.98 -0.23
CA ALA A 88 22.11 7.14 0.61
C ALA A 88 23.61 7.54 0.62
N ALA A 89 24.52 6.57 0.52
CA ALA A 89 25.95 6.82 0.47
C ALA A 89 26.50 6.97 -0.94
N ILE A 90 25.99 6.22 -1.90
CA ILE A 90 26.58 6.09 -3.25
C ILE A 90 25.76 6.76 -4.35
N GLY A 91 24.65 7.42 -4.00
CA GLY A 91 23.77 8.10 -4.96
C GLY A 91 23.04 7.15 -5.91
N SER A 92 22.95 5.85 -5.60
CA SER A 92 22.20 4.88 -6.37
C SER A 92 20.76 4.79 -5.87
N THR A 93 19.89 4.17 -6.67
CA THR A 93 18.51 3.86 -6.33
C THR A 93 18.35 2.38 -6.01
N GLY A 94 17.20 1.97 -5.53
CA GLY A 94 16.90 0.56 -5.29
C GLY A 94 17.27 0.13 -3.87
N ARG A 95 16.65 0.77 -2.89
CA ARG A 95 16.69 0.37 -1.49
C ARG A 95 15.54 -0.60 -1.21
N ALA A 96 15.78 -1.60 -0.39
CA ALA A 96 14.72 -2.41 0.17
C ALA A 96 13.83 -1.52 1.10
N GLY A 97 12.52 -1.78 1.16
CA GLY A 97 11.60 -1.02 2.00
C GLY A 97 11.19 0.34 1.44
N ASN A 98 11.56 0.67 0.19
CA ASN A 98 11.16 1.91 -0.49
C ASN A 98 10.09 1.68 -1.54
N GLU A 99 9.44 0.58 -1.48
CA GLU A 99 8.41 0.18 -2.42
C GLU A 99 7.09 0.83 -2.03
N ASP A 100 6.34 1.21 -3.06
CA ASP A 100 4.99 1.76 -2.93
C ASP A 100 3.99 0.88 -3.67
N ILE A 101 2.77 0.84 -3.16
CA ILE A 101 1.67 0.19 -3.86
C ILE A 101 1.24 1.07 -5.04
N ALA A 102 1.18 0.48 -6.23
CA ALA A 102 0.61 1.11 -7.42
C ALA A 102 -0.67 0.42 -7.84
N ILE A 103 -1.69 1.20 -8.15
CA ILE A 103 -2.98 0.74 -8.68
C ILE A 103 -3.11 1.29 -10.10
N ARG A 104 -3.29 0.41 -11.10
CA ARG A 104 -3.39 0.78 -12.52
C ARG A 104 -2.23 1.65 -13.00
N GLY A 105 -1.03 1.43 -12.45
CA GLY A 105 0.18 2.16 -12.77
C GLY A 105 0.41 3.48 -12.01
N ILE A 106 -0.51 3.90 -11.16
CA ILE A 106 -0.35 5.09 -10.32
C ILE A 106 -0.02 4.67 -8.89
N GLY A 107 1.12 5.11 -8.37
CA GLY A 107 1.64 4.75 -7.05
C GLY A 107 2.16 5.92 -6.23
N GLY A 108 2.91 5.62 -5.19
CA GLY A 108 3.41 6.59 -4.22
C GLY A 108 2.30 7.17 -3.36
N ASN A 109 2.44 8.42 -2.97
CA ASN A 109 1.44 9.12 -2.14
C ASN A 109 0.07 9.30 -2.84
N ARG A 110 -0.10 8.83 -4.09
CA ARG A 110 -1.36 8.88 -4.84
C ARG A 110 -2.31 7.72 -4.53
N VAL A 111 -1.84 6.71 -3.78
CA VAL A 111 -2.66 5.63 -3.25
C VAL A 111 -2.81 5.85 -1.75
N LEU A 112 -4.04 5.95 -1.26
CA LEU A 112 -4.30 6.02 0.16
C LEU A 112 -4.02 4.66 0.80
N ILE A 113 -3.13 4.61 1.79
CA ILE A 113 -2.93 3.45 2.65
C ILE A 113 -3.45 3.79 4.04
N GLN A 114 -4.26 2.92 4.62
CA GLN A 114 -4.80 3.11 5.96
C GLN A 114 -4.86 1.80 6.75
N VAL A 115 -4.73 1.91 8.07
CA VAL A 115 -4.89 0.79 9.01
C VAL A 115 -5.99 1.17 10.00
N ASP A 116 -7.06 0.37 10.06
CA ASP A 116 -8.26 0.64 10.88
C ASP A 116 -8.86 2.05 10.63
N GLY A 117 -8.81 2.54 9.38
CA GLY A 117 -9.30 3.86 8.99
C GLY A 117 -8.36 5.02 9.29
N ILE A 118 -7.20 4.79 9.92
CA ILE A 118 -6.17 5.79 10.17
C ILE A 118 -5.15 5.76 9.02
N ARG A 119 -4.91 6.92 8.42
CA ARG A 119 -3.96 7.10 7.31
C ARG A 119 -2.53 6.75 7.73
N SER A 120 -1.85 5.92 6.94
CA SER A 120 -0.41 5.68 7.09
C SER A 120 0.41 6.91 6.70
N PRO A 121 1.62 7.08 7.24
CA PRO A 121 2.53 8.18 6.86
C PRO A 121 2.78 8.26 5.36
N GLN A 122 3.03 9.45 4.87
CA GLN A 122 3.41 9.67 3.48
C GLN A 122 4.84 9.21 3.23
N GLY A 123 5.10 8.65 2.04
CA GLY A 123 6.45 8.40 1.56
C GLY A 123 7.18 9.68 1.20
N PHE A 124 8.51 9.62 1.22
CA PHE A 124 9.41 10.72 0.93
C PHE A 124 10.51 10.30 -0.06
N SER A 125 10.86 11.19 -0.98
CA SER A 125 11.96 10.98 -1.91
C SER A 125 12.73 12.27 -2.15
N PHE A 126 14.04 12.21 -1.96
CA PHE A 126 14.95 13.32 -2.19
C PHE A 126 16.32 12.82 -2.64
N GLY A 127 16.58 12.81 -3.93
CA GLY A 127 17.78 12.26 -4.50
C GLY A 127 17.95 10.77 -4.11
N PRO A 128 19.08 10.41 -3.46
CA PRO A 128 19.30 9.03 -3.01
C PRO A 128 18.55 8.67 -1.71
N GLN A 129 18.01 9.65 -0.98
CA GLN A 129 17.19 9.41 0.20
C GLN A 129 15.76 9.10 -0.23
N SER A 130 15.21 8.01 0.26
CA SER A 130 13.84 7.62 -0.02
C SER A 130 13.27 6.82 1.16
N ALA A 131 12.07 7.16 1.59
CA ALA A 131 11.27 6.43 2.57
C ALA A 131 9.98 5.97 1.89
N GLY A 132 9.77 4.67 1.81
CA GLY A 132 8.60 4.06 1.19
C GLY A 132 7.40 3.99 2.14
N ARG A 133 6.39 3.20 1.77
CA ARG A 133 5.13 3.05 2.51
C ARG A 133 4.73 1.59 2.72
N ASP A 134 5.63 0.65 2.50
CA ASP A 134 5.38 -0.78 2.62
C ASP A 134 5.59 -1.32 4.04
N GLY A 135 6.41 -0.65 4.86
CA GLY A 135 6.80 -1.07 6.21
C GLY A 135 5.78 -0.75 7.32
N PHE A 136 4.57 -0.25 7.01
CA PHE A 136 3.65 0.24 8.05
C PHE A 136 2.46 -0.68 8.36
N ALA A 137 2.45 -1.92 7.88
CA ALA A 137 1.44 -2.91 8.23
C ALA A 137 2.04 -4.32 8.26
N ASP A 138 1.86 -5.04 9.36
CA ASP A 138 2.20 -6.47 9.43
C ASP A 138 1.00 -7.31 8.99
N VAL A 139 1.17 -8.09 7.92
CA VAL A 139 0.11 -8.92 7.32
C VAL A 139 -0.42 -10.01 8.24
N SER A 140 0.36 -10.44 9.25
CA SER A 140 -0.07 -11.45 10.23
C SER A 140 -1.07 -10.92 11.25
N LEU A 141 -1.17 -9.58 11.38
CA LEU A 141 -2.04 -8.91 12.35
C LEU A 141 -3.36 -8.44 11.74
N VAL A 142 -3.56 -8.63 10.44
CA VAL A 142 -4.76 -8.17 9.74
C VAL A 142 -5.82 -9.26 9.62
N LYS A 143 -7.09 -8.85 9.74
CA LYS A 143 -8.27 -9.67 9.48
C LYS A 143 -8.60 -9.73 8.00
N GLN A 144 -8.48 -8.58 7.32
CA GLN A 144 -8.69 -8.46 5.88
C GLN A 144 -7.97 -7.25 5.32
N VAL A 145 -7.70 -7.29 4.02
CA VAL A 145 -7.22 -6.15 3.24
C VAL A 145 -8.25 -5.84 2.16
N GLU A 146 -8.64 -4.58 2.05
CA GLU A 146 -9.54 -4.09 1.01
C GLU A 146 -8.77 -3.19 0.05
N ILE A 147 -8.86 -3.46 -1.25
CA ILE A 147 -8.24 -2.67 -2.31
C ILE A 147 -9.32 -2.06 -3.17
N LEU A 148 -9.55 -0.75 -3.04
CA LEU A 148 -10.45 0.02 -3.88
C LEU A 148 -9.65 0.59 -5.06
N ARG A 149 -10.08 0.31 -6.28
CA ARG A 149 -9.48 0.83 -7.50
C ARG A 149 -10.25 2.04 -8.01
N GLY A 150 -9.52 3.06 -8.47
CA GLY A 150 -10.08 4.36 -8.84
C GLY A 150 -10.20 5.32 -7.65
N PRO A 151 -10.49 6.62 -7.91
CA PRO A 151 -10.41 7.67 -6.91
C PRO A 151 -11.23 7.41 -5.64
N ALA A 152 -10.60 7.59 -4.49
CA ALA A 152 -11.18 7.40 -3.17
C ALA A 152 -11.40 8.73 -2.41
N SER A 153 -10.97 9.86 -2.98
CA SER A 153 -10.94 11.16 -2.28
C SER A 153 -12.30 11.67 -1.86
N ALA A 154 -13.37 11.35 -2.61
CA ALA A 154 -14.73 11.74 -2.22
C ALA A 154 -15.20 11.13 -0.89
N LEU A 155 -14.50 10.10 -0.39
CA LEU A 155 -14.79 9.46 0.90
C LEU A 155 -13.69 9.71 1.93
N TYR A 156 -12.43 9.77 1.49
CA TYR A 156 -11.26 9.72 2.38
C TYR A 156 -10.33 10.94 2.26
N GLY A 157 -10.58 11.86 1.33
CA GLY A 157 -9.78 13.07 1.13
C GLY A 157 -8.48 12.85 0.35
N SER A 158 -7.47 13.65 0.64
CA SER A 158 -6.15 13.59 -0.01
C SER A 158 -5.54 12.18 0.01
N ASP A 159 -4.63 11.91 -0.93
CA ASP A 159 -3.91 10.65 -1.17
C ASP A 159 -4.77 9.57 -1.86
N GLY A 160 -6.09 9.73 -1.94
CA GLY A 160 -6.99 8.82 -2.64
C GLY A 160 -7.11 9.09 -4.15
N LEU A 161 -6.03 9.53 -4.82
CA LEU A 161 -6.04 9.92 -6.23
C LEU A 161 -6.27 8.71 -7.16
N ALA A 162 -5.59 7.60 -6.91
CA ALA A 162 -5.62 6.39 -7.71
C ALA A 162 -6.43 5.25 -7.07
N GLY A 163 -6.64 5.31 -5.77
CA GLY A 163 -7.34 4.28 -5.03
C GLY A 163 -7.01 4.28 -3.54
N ALA A 164 -7.47 3.24 -2.86
CA ALA A 164 -7.19 3.03 -1.44
C ALA A 164 -6.89 1.58 -1.12
N VAL A 165 -5.96 1.35 -0.19
CA VAL A 165 -5.67 0.05 0.43
C VAL A 165 -5.92 0.18 1.92
N SER A 166 -6.87 -0.60 2.43
CA SER A 166 -7.30 -0.56 3.83
C SER A 166 -6.97 -1.88 4.50
N PHE A 167 -6.11 -1.82 5.49
CA PHE A 167 -5.79 -2.94 6.37
C PHE A 167 -6.73 -2.88 7.58
N VAL A 168 -7.49 -3.93 7.80
CA VAL A 168 -8.39 -4.06 8.94
C VAL A 168 -7.78 -5.08 9.89
N THR A 169 -7.43 -4.67 11.10
CA THR A 169 -6.82 -5.55 12.10
C THR A 169 -7.88 -6.35 12.87
N ALA A 170 -7.49 -7.53 13.41
CA ALA A 170 -8.38 -8.37 14.17
C ALA A 170 -8.84 -7.70 15.47
N ASP A 171 -10.07 -7.97 15.88
CA ASP A 171 -10.62 -7.62 17.20
C ASP A 171 -10.63 -8.85 18.14
N PRO A 172 -10.71 -8.69 19.46
CA PRO A 172 -10.75 -9.83 20.39
C PRO A 172 -11.82 -10.87 20.05
N VAL A 173 -12.99 -10.43 19.63
CA VAL A 173 -14.11 -11.30 19.25
C VAL A 173 -13.80 -12.26 18.09
N ASP A 174 -12.95 -11.85 17.16
CA ASP A 174 -12.52 -12.68 16.02
C ASP A 174 -11.70 -13.90 16.46
N LEU A 175 -11.11 -13.84 17.66
CA LEU A 175 -10.22 -14.86 18.22
C LEU A 175 -10.93 -15.79 19.21
N ILE A 176 -11.74 -15.23 20.11
CA ILE A 176 -12.42 -15.98 21.17
C ILE A 176 -13.63 -16.77 20.67
N LYS A 177 -14.29 -16.37 19.55
CA LYS A 177 -15.39 -17.10 18.90
C LYS A 177 -16.49 -17.57 19.86
N GLY A 178 -16.84 -16.74 20.82
CA GLY A 178 -17.88 -17.03 21.82
C GLY A 178 -17.39 -17.76 23.07
N GLU A 179 -16.10 -18.10 23.17
CA GLU A 179 -15.47 -18.61 24.39
C GLU A 179 -14.97 -17.45 25.27
N ASP A 180 -14.60 -17.71 26.53
CA ASP A 180 -14.04 -16.68 27.41
C ASP A 180 -12.56 -16.34 27.10
N PHE A 181 -11.85 -17.25 26.41
CA PHE A 181 -10.44 -17.14 26.08
C PHE A 181 -10.15 -17.88 24.77
N GLY A 182 -9.27 -17.31 23.97
CA GLY A 182 -8.83 -17.92 22.72
C GLY A 182 -7.55 -17.27 22.20
N GLY A 183 -7.01 -17.85 21.16
CA GLY A 183 -5.81 -17.34 20.54
C GLY A 183 -5.25 -18.26 19.48
N PHE A 184 -4.14 -17.87 18.90
CA PHE A 184 -3.39 -18.74 18.02
C PHE A 184 -1.88 -18.46 18.12
N VAL A 185 -1.12 -19.49 17.76
CA VAL A 185 0.33 -19.42 17.54
C VAL A 185 0.58 -19.88 16.11
N SER A 186 1.40 -19.16 15.38
CA SER A 186 1.85 -19.59 14.05
C SER A 186 3.36 -19.43 13.91
N SER A 187 3.94 -20.30 13.08
CA SER A 187 5.32 -20.18 12.61
C SER A 187 5.32 -20.41 11.12
N GLN A 188 6.06 -19.59 10.38
CA GLN A 188 6.19 -19.68 8.93
C GLN A 188 7.66 -19.55 8.55
N TYR A 189 8.09 -20.34 7.56
CA TYR A 189 9.39 -20.23 6.94
C TYR A 189 9.21 -20.03 5.43
N SER A 190 9.96 -19.08 4.88
CA SER A 190 10.08 -18.83 3.45
C SER A 190 11.54 -18.96 3.00
N SER A 191 11.80 -19.73 1.95
CA SER A 191 13.16 -19.93 1.45
C SER A 191 13.59 -18.87 0.44
N GLU A 192 12.74 -17.93 0.03
CA GLU A 192 13.11 -16.89 -0.95
C GLU A 192 14.06 -15.85 -0.36
N ASP A 193 14.00 -15.67 0.95
CA ASP A 193 14.81 -14.73 1.74
C ASP A 193 15.22 -15.30 3.11
N ASN A 194 15.05 -16.63 3.29
CA ASN A 194 15.24 -17.33 4.56
C ASN A 194 14.44 -16.75 5.72
N GLU A 195 13.29 -16.12 5.44
CA GLU A 195 12.46 -15.55 6.49
C GLU A 195 11.91 -16.64 7.43
N PHE A 196 12.01 -16.38 8.74
CA PHE A 196 11.34 -17.13 9.78
C PHE A 196 10.45 -16.19 10.60
N ALA A 197 9.15 -16.32 10.40
CA ALA A 197 8.14 -15.53 11.09
C ALA A 197 7.46 -16.33 12.21
N GLN A 198 7.25 -15.71 13.35
CA GLN A 198 6.53 -16.29 14.49
C GLN A 198 5.49 -15.31 14.99
N THR A 199 4.24 -15.75 15.11
CA THR A 199 3.14 -14.93 15.62
C THR A 199 2.47 -15.62 16.80
N VAL A 200 2.23 -14.86 17.86
CA VAL A 200 1.43 -15.27 19.02
C VAL A 200 0.33 -14.27 19.22
N THR A 201 -0.91 -14.73 19.29
CA THR A 201 -2.07 -13.89 19.56
C THR A 201 -2.90 -14.50 20.67
N LEU A 202 -3.23 -13.70 21.68
CA LEU A 202 -4.03 -14.06 22.83
C LEU A 202 -5.21 -13.11 22.95
N ALA A 203 -6.39 -13.63 23.25
CA ALA A 203 -7.57 -12.81 23.51
C ALA A 203 -8.40 -13.42 24.64
N GLY A 204 -9.10 -12.57 25.37
CA GLY A 204 -10.02 -13.00 26.43
C GLY A 204 -11.12 -11.99 26.64
N GLN A 205 -12.24 -12.46 27.23
CA GLN A 205 -13.37 -11.62 27.60
C GLN A 205 -13.87 -11.93 29.01
N THR A 206 -14.40 -10.91 29.65
CA THR A 206 -15.13 -11.06 30.92
C THR A 206 -16.22 -9.99 31.03
N GLY A 207 -17.49 -10.44 31.12
CA GLY A 207 -18.63 -9.54 31.04
C GLY A 207 -18.61 -8.70 29.77
N ASN A 208 -18.61 -7.39 29.90
CA ASN A 208 -18.62 -6.44 28.78
C ASN A 208 -17.22 -6.01 28.30
N VAL A 209 -16.17 -6.60 28.83
CA VAL A 209 -14.79 -6.23 28.48
C VAL A 209 -14.10 -7.39 27.77
N SER A 210 -13.51 -7.12 26.61
CA SER A 210 -12.63 -8.04 25.90
C SER A 210 -11.29 -7.37 25.61
N ALA A 211 -10.23 -8.18 25.55
CA ALA A 211 -8.90 -7.68 25.27
C ALA A 211 -8.14 -8.68 24.40
N MET A 212 -7.19 -8.17 23.61
CA MET A 212 -6.24 -8.99 22.87
C MET A 212 -4.85 -8.37 22.88
N ILE A 213 -3.86 -9.23 22.71
CA ILE A 213 -2.49 -8.87 22.36
C ILE A 213 -1.98 -9.82 21.30
N ALA A 214 -1.32 -9.28 20.30
CA ALA A 214 -0.63 -10.03 19.26
C ALA A 214 0.80 -9.55 19.15
N TYR A 215 1.72 -10.46 18.92
CA TYR A 215 3.12 -10.19 18.68
C TYR A 215 3.61 -11.04 17.51
N THR A 216 4.30 -10.41 16.58
CA THR A 216 4.98 -11.09 15.47
C THR A 216 6.45 -10.71 15.47
N ARG A 217 7.32 -11.69 15.35
CA ARG A 217 8.75 -11.55 15.08
C ARG A 217 9.08 -12.17 13.74
N ARG A 218 9.88 -11.47 12.93
CA ARG A 218 10.44 -11.93 11.66
C ARG A 218 11.94 -11.73 11.66
N ASP A 219 12.67 -12.76 11.25
CA ASP A 219 14.11 -12.69 10.97
C ASP A 219 14.27 -13.12 9.50
N PHE A 220 14.98 -12.35 8.68
CA PHE A 220 15.09 -12.58 7.24
C PHE A 220 16.45 -12.12 6.70
N ASN A 221 16.81 -12.62 5.53
CA ASN A 221 18.01 -12.23 4.79
C ASN A 221 17.64 -11.46 3.51
N GLU A 222 18.63 -11.29 2.62
CA GLU A 222 18.39 -10.74 1.30
C GLU A 222 17.43 -11.60 0.47
N LEU A 223 16.57 -10.95 -0.30
CA LEU A 223 15.74 -11.64 -1.27
C LEU A 223 16.63 -12.25 -2.37
N GLU A 224 16.52 -13.54 -2.60
CA GLU A 224 17.22 -14.24 -3.65
C GLU A 224 16.86 -13.73 -5.04
N ASN A 225 17.81 -13.77 -5.94
CA ASN A 225 17.63 -13.55 -7.39
C ASN A 225 18.39 -14.61 -8.20
N ARG A 226 18.47 -14.44 -9.50
CA ARG A 226 19.22 -15.35 -10.42
C ARG A 226 20.54 -14.75 -10.89
N GLY A 227 21.01 -13.70 -10.20
CA GLY A 227 22.28 -13.03 -10.52
C GLY A 227 23.48 -13.91 -10.24
N ALA A 228 24.31 -14.13 -11.26
CA ALA A 228 25.46 -15.03 -11.17
C ALA A 228 26.77 -14.32 -10.83
N ASN A 229 26.86 -12.99 -10.99
CA ASN A 229 28.09 -12.25 -10.67
C ASN A 229 28.13 -11.94 -9.18
N VAL A 230 28.95 -12.72 -8.45
CA VAL A 230 29.20 -12.57 -7.00
C VAL A 230 30.35 -11.60 -6.68
N GLY A 231 31.03 -11.01 -7.69
CA GLY A 231 32.07 -10.02 -7.51
C GLY A 231 31.59 -8.76 -6.80
N THR A 232 32.50 -7.85 -6.48
CA THR A 232 32.18 -6.55 -5.92
C THR A 232 32.04 -5.46 -6.99
N GLY A 233 31.42 -4.33 -6.62
CA GLY A 233 31.26 -3.17 -7.48
C GLY A 233 29.99 -3.19 -8.34
N PRO A 234 29.81 -2.19 -9.20
CA PRO A 234 28.53 -1.89 -9.86
C PRO A 234 28.05 -2.97 -10.86
N LEU A 235 28.92 -3.91 -11.24
CA LEU A 235 28.55 -5.02 -12.11
C LEU A 235 28.11 -6.28 -11.36
N ARG A 236 28.12 -6.27 -10.04
CA ARG A 236 27.58 -7.36 -9.21
C ARG A 236 26.10 -7.55 -9.51
N THR A 237 25.69 -8.80 -9.74
CA THR A 237 24.28 -9.17 -9.96
C THR A 237 23.71 -10.04 -8.85
N ALA A 238 24.57 -10.76 -8.10
CA ALA A 238 24.10 -11.41 -6.87
C ALA A 238 23.62 -10.35 -5.85
N PRO A 239 22.63 -10.65 -5.02
CA PRO A 239 22.13 -9.70 -4.00
C PRO A 239 23.26 -9.24 -3.06
N ASN A 240 23.15 -8.03 -2.52
CA ASN A 240 23.95 -7.62 -1.40
C ASN A 240 23.47 -8.39 -0.15
N PRO A 241 24.37 -8.96 0.66
CA PRO A 241 23.99 -9.66 1.88
C PRO A 241 23.21 -8.75 2.82
N GLN A 242 22.12 -9.27 3.37
CA GLN A 242 21.27 -8.56 4.33
C GLN A 242 21.02 -9.42 5.57
N ASP A 243 20.88 -8.75 6.72
CA ASP A 243 20.38 -9.32 7.97
C ASP A 243 19.25 -8.40 8.43
N GLY A 244 18.05 -8.91 8.39
CA GLY A 244 16.83 -8.17 8.64
C GLY A 244 16.05 -8.75 9.82
N GLN A 245 15.43 -7.86 10.57
CA GLN A 245 14.52 -8.22 11.65
C GLN A 245 13.33 -7.28 11.66
N SER A 246 12.16 -7.81 12.04
CA SER A 246 10.95 -7.01 12.23
C SER A 246 10.17 -7.51 13.44
N ASP A 247 9.72 -6.57 14.25
CA ASP A 247 8.88 -6.80 15.41
C ASP A 247 7.57 -6.02 15.28
N ALA A 248 6.43 -6.68 15.51
CA ALA A 248 5.13 -6.06 15.47
C ALA A 248 4.30 -6.43 16.70
N VAL A 249 3.72 -5.44 17.35
CA VAL A 249 2.78 -5.62 18.47
C VAL A 249 1.48 -4.92 18.16
N LEU A 250 0.36 -5.62 18.37
CA LEU A 250 -0.98 -5.07 18.36
C LEU A 250 -1.67 -5.42 19.68
N ALA A 251 -2.21 -4.42 20.38
CA ALA A 251 -3.00 -4.62 21.59
C ALA A 251 -4.32 -3.87 21.46
N LYS A 252 -5.41 -4.53 21.86
CA LYS A 252 -6.75 -3.92 21.88
C LYS A 252 -7.46 -4.21 23.20
N LEU A 253 -8.15 -3.19 23.71
CA LEU A 253 -9.07 -3.31 24.83
C LEU A 253 -10.43 -2.77 24.37
N VAL A 254 -11.45 -3.58 24.47
CA VAL A 254 -12.80 -3.26 24.01
C VAL A 254 -13.79 -3.38 25.15
N TRP A 255 -14.64 -2.38 25.29
CA TRP A 255 -15.77 -2.39 26.21
C TRP A 255 -17.06 -2.23 25.38
N ASP A 256 -17.93 -3.26 25.47
CA ASP A 256 -19.21 -3.32 24.79
C ASP A 256 -20.34 -3.21 25.83
N ASN A 257 -21.26 -2.25 25.66
CA ASN A 257 -22.40 -2.07 26.56
C ASN A 257 -23.65 -1.62 25.79
N GLY A 258 -24.48 -2.58 25.45
CA GLY A 258 -25.66 -2.33 24.62
C GLY A 258 -25.23 -1.77 23.25
N PRO A 259 -25.75 -0.60 22.84
CA PRO A 259 -25.40 -0.03 21.54
C PRO A 259 -24.04 0.68 21.52
N HIS A 260 -23.34 0.77 22.63
CA HIS A 260 -22.08 1.50 22.75
C HIS A 260 -20.88 0.56 22.81
N ARG A 261 -19.88 0.83 22.01
CA ARG A 261 -18.57 0.18 22.01
C ARG A 261 -17.48 1.23 22.17
N ILE A 262 -16.55 1.00 23.10
CA ILE A 262 -15.32 1.78 23.23
C ILE A 262 -14.15 0.85 22.99
N ARG A 263 -13.24 1.24 22.09
CA ARG A 263 -12.04 0.47 21.75
C ARG A 263 -10.79 1.33 21.91
N LEU A 264 -9.84 0.86 22.71
CA LEU A 264 -8.48 1.37 22.77
C LEU A 264 -7.58 0.44 21.98
N THR A 265 -6.84 0.99 21.03
CA THR A 265 -5.87 0.25 20.22
C THR A 265 -4.48 0.83 20.43
N GLY A 266 -3.48 -0.02 20.62
CA GLY A 266 -2.06 0.30 20.60
C GLY A 266 -1.34 -0.58 19.59
N GLU A 267 -0.45 0.00 18.79
CA GLU A 267 0.33 -0.70 17.78
C GLU A 267 1.77 -0.19 17.80
N TRP A 268 2.71 -1.10 17.70
CA TRP A 268 4.13 -0.82 17.52
C TRP A 268 4.70 -1.73 16.45
N LEU A 269 5.43 -1.13 15.52
CA LEU A 269 6.14 -1.81 14.43
C LEU A 269 7.57 -1.28 14.43
N ASP A 270 8.54 -2.18 14.36
CA ASP A 270 9.96 -1.87 14.22
C ASP A 270 10.58 -2.83 13.21
N THR A 271 11.27 -2.30 12.23
CA THR A 271 12.01 -3.08 11.23
C THR A 271 13.42 -2.52 11.11
N ALA A 272 14.41 -3.39 11.18
CA ALA A 272 15.81 -3.04 11.00
C ALA A 272 16.44 -3.98 9.97
N VAL A 273 17.16 -3.41 9.00
CA VAL A 273 17.88 -4.16 7.96
C VAL A 273 19.32 -3.67 7.90
N GLU A 274 20.27 -4.57 8.14
CA GLU A 274 21.68 -4.34 7.92
C GLU A 274 22.07 -4.90 6.54
N THR A 275 22.84 -4.13 5.75
CA THR A 275 23.23 -4.51 4.40
C THR A 275 24.72 -4.32 4.20
N GLU A 276 25.41 -5.36 3.77
CA GLU A 276 26.78 -5.24 3.25
C GLU A 276 26.69 -4.87 1.76
N VAL A 277 27.00 -3.60 1.42
CA VAL A 277 26.74 -3.03 0.08
C VAL A 277 27.89 -3.33 -0.87
N LEU A 278 28.07 -4.59 -1.23
CA LEU A 278 29.13 -5.07 -2.13
C LEU A 278 29.06 -4.44 -3.52
N THR A 279 27.88 -4.01 -3.95
CA THR A 279 27.69 -3.28 -5.22
C THR A 279 28.32 -1.89 -5.21
N GLY A 280 28.58 -1.32 -4.04
CA GLY A 280 29.18 0.01 -3.86
C GLY A 280 30.68 0.03 -3.74
N LEU A 281 31.34 -1.14 -3.66
CA LEU A 281 32.78 -1.22 -3.48
C LEU A 281 33.56 -0.91 -4.77
N GLY A 282 34.77 -0.41 -4.60
CA GLY A 282 35.71 -0.13 -5.69
C GLY A 282 36.01 1.35 -5.92
N PRO A 283 36.60 1.69 -7.06
CA PRO A 283 37.04 3.05 -7.34
C PRO A 283 35.87 4.04 -7.47
N ALA A 284 35.92 5.13 -6.70
CA ALA A 284 34.92 6.18 -6.72
C ALA A 284 35.42 7.40 -7.49
N PHE A 285 34.55 7.93 -8.36
CA PHE A 285 34.78 9.09 -9.22
C PHE A 285 33.94 10.25 -8.72
N THR A 286 34.57 11.40 -8.46
CA THR A 286 33.81 12.61 -8.07
C THR A 286 33.54 13.51 -9.28
N PHE A 287 34.57 14.04 -9.89
CA PHE A 287 34.50 14.89 -11.07
C PHE A 287 35.73 14.60 -11.95
N GLY A 288 35.56 13.82 -13.00
CA GLY A 288 36.62 13.53 -13.95
C GLY A 288 36.87 12.03 -14.16
N PRO A 289 37.76 11.68 -15.08
CA PRO A 289 37.97 10.28 -15.52
C PRO A 289 38.86 9.44 -14.58
N ARG A 290 39.39 10.04 -13.50
CA ARG A 290 40.27 9.35 -12.56
C ARG A 290 39.59 9.17 -11.20
N PRO A 291 39.60 7.99 -10.62
CA PRO A 291 39.09 7.78 -9.28
C PRO A 291 39.92 8.53 -8.25
N VAL A 292 39.30 9.04 -7.21
CA VAL A 292 39.91 9.84 -6.14
C VAL A 292 40.20 9.00 -4.91
N TRP A 293 39.30 8.02 -4.62
CA TRP A 293 39.47 7.04 -3.56
C TRP A 293 38.91 5.69 -3.99
N ASN A 294 39.24 4.67 -3.26
CA ASN A 294 38.63 3.35 -3.32
C ASN A 294 37.67 3.20 -2.13
N VAL A 295 36.50 2.66 -2.37
CA VAL A 295 35.59 2.23 -1.31
C VAL A 295 35.94 0.78 -0.98
N ASP A 296 36.48 0.54 0.19
CA ASP A 296 36.98 -0.75 0.64
C ASP A 296 35.92 -1.53 1.40
N GLY A 297 35.02 -0.81 2.12
CA GLY A 297 33.86 -1.34 2.84
C GLY A 297 32.70 -0.37 2.77
N LEU A 298 31.49 -0.88 2.67
CA LEU A 298 30.25 -0.08 2.73
C LEU A 298 29.17 -0.90 3.42
N ASN A 299 28.84 -0.48 4.65
CA ASN A 299 27.80 -1.07 5.46
C ASN A 299 26.67 -0.07 5.67
N ALA A 300 25.44 -0.54 5.55
CA ALA A 300 24.25 0.26 5.72
C ALA A 300 23.32 -0.35 6.76
N ARG A 301 22.59 0.49 7.48
CA ARG A 301 21.52 0.10 8.39
C ARG A 301 20.33 1.00 8.15
N ASP A 302 19.23 0.39 7.73
CA ASP A 302 17.93 1.04 7.57
C ASP A 302 17.00 0.58 8.68
N THR A 303 16.32 1.54 9.33
CA THR A 303 15.30 1.23 10.33
C THR A 303 14.03 2.00 10.02
N THR A 304 12.89 1.36 10.21
CA THR A 304 11.56 1.97 10.13
C THR A 304 10.81 1.63 11.40
N GLU A 305 10.40 2.64 12.15
CA GLU A 305 9.62 2.47 13.37
C GLU A 305 8.29 3.21 13.26
N ARG A 306 7.21 2.61 13.78
CA ARG A 306 5.93 3.28 13.96
C ARG A 306 5.27 2.88 15.26
N VAL A 307 4.82 3.88 16.00
CA VAL A 307 3.95 3.73 17.17
C VAL A 307 2.62 4.41 16.89
N ARG A 308 1.52 3.73 17.19
CA ARG A 308 0.18 4.27 17.04
C ARG A 308 -0.67 3.96 18.27
N ALA A 309 -1.50 4.92 18.67
CA ALA A 309 -2.55 4.73 19.66
C ALA A 309 -3.85 5.37 19.17
N SER A 310 -4.98 4.69 19.33
CA SER A 310 -6.30 5.24 19.04
C SER A 310 -7.31 4.90 20.12
N LEU A 311 -8.28 5.82 20.31
CA LEU A 311 -9.46 5.63 21.12
C LEU A 311 -10.69 5.84 20.25
N ASP A 312 -11.47 4.79 20.09
CA ASP A 312 -12.64 4.77 19.22
C ASP A 312 -13.91 4.59 20.08
N TRP A 313 -14.94 5.34 19.75
CA TRP A 313 -16.29 5.15 20.25
C TRP A 313 -17.20 4.85 19.08
N THR A 314 -17.97 3.78 19.18
CA THR A 314 -18.99 3.38 18.21
C THR A 314 -20.34 3.28 18.90
N TYR A 315 -21.38 3.75 18.24
CA TYR A 315 -22.78 3.54 18.61
C TYR A 315 -23.47 2.81 17.44
N GLU A 316 -24.14 1.72 17.76
CA GLU A 316 -24.96 0.94 16.82
C GLU A 316 -26.39 0.96 17.32
N GLY A 317 -27.24 1.77 16.68
CA GLY A 317 -28.64 1.91 16.99
C GLY A 317 -29.47 0.73 16.48
N SER A 318 -30.69 0.60 17.00
CA SER A 318 -31.68 -0.29 16.42
C SER A 318 -32.23 0.27 15.10
N GLY A 319 -32.80 -0.58 14.23
CA GLY A 319 -33.33 -0.15 12.93
C GLY A 319 -34.45 0.90 12.97
N ASP A 320 -35.01 1.20 14.16
CA ASP A 320 -36.02 2.22 14.39
C ASP A 320 -35.42 3.54 14.92
N ASP A 321 -34.13 3.59 15.21
CA ASP A 321 -33.46 4.78 15.74
C ASP A 321 -33.16 5.77 14.61
N ALA A 322 -33.30 7.07 14.91
CA ALA A 322 -32.95 8.13 13.96
C ALA A 322 -31.46 8.13 13.58
N ILE A 323 -30.60 7.61 14.44
CA ILE A 323 -29.18 7.38 14.20
C ILE A 323 -28.95 5.88 14.26
N GLU A 324 -28.64 5.28 13.09
CA GLU A 324 -28.31 3.86 12.97
C GLU A 324 -26.87 3.58 13.43
N TYR A 325 -25.97 4.54 13.22
CA TYR A 325 -24.56 4.39 13.53
C TYR A 325 -23.93 5.74 13.85
N ALA A 326 -23.08 5.78 14.85
CA ALA A 326 -22.18 6.89 15.10
C ALA A 326 -20.79 6.36 15.44
N PHE A 327 -19.77 7.04 14.93
CA PHE A 327 -18.37 6.72 15.17
C PHE A 327 -17.59 7.97 15.48
N LEU A 328 -16.69 7.89 16.46
CA LEU A 328 -15.72 8.92 16.79
C LEU A 328 -14.39 8.24 17.13
N SER A 329 -13.34 8.65 16.48
CA SER A 329 -11.97 8.20 16.76
C SER A 329 -11.07 9.41 17.02
N ALA A 330 -10.19 9.27 17.99
CA ALA A 330 -9.05 10.15 18.19
C ALA A 330 -7.78 9.32 18.22
N TYR A 331 -6.72 9.76 17.53
CA TYR A 331 -5.51 8.99 17.40
C TYR A 331 -4.26 9.85 17.46
N TRP A 332 -3.18 9.18 17.83
CA TRP A 332 -1.81 9.64 17.73
C TRP A 332 -0.97 8.60 17.02
N GLN A 333 -0.03 9.06 16.19
CA GLN A 333 0.92 8.21 15.47
C GLN A 333 2.27 8.94 15.39
N ASP A 334 3.36 8.20 15.58
CA ASP A 334 4.73 8.64 15.37
C ASP A 334 5.43 7.61 14.49
N ALA A 335 6.07 8.05 13.42
CA ALA A 335 6.78 7.18 12.49
C ALA A 335 8.10 7.82 12.08
N GLU A 336 9.18 7.03 12.12
CA GLU A 336 10.52 7.42 11.72
C GLU A 336 11.10 6.39 10.74
N ASP A 337 11.64 6.89 9.63
CA ASP A 337 12.57 6.17 8.77
C ASP A 337 13.97 6.71 9.00
N ARG A 338 14.91 5.83 9.31
CA ARG A 338 16.31 6.17 9.55
C ARG A 338 17.21 5.35 8.64
N GLN A 339 18.12 6.01 7.96
CA GLN A 339 19.01 5.41 6.98
C GLN A 339 20.44 5.81 7.30
N PHE A 340 21.23 4.84 7.76
CA PHE A 340 22.62 5.03 8.13
C PHE A 340 23.53 4.26 7.15
N ALA A 341 24.67 4.85 6.78
CA ALA A 341 25.71 4.18 6.04
C ALA A 341 27.10 4.57 6.54
N PHE A 342 27.98 3.58 6.62
CA PHE A 342 29.40 3.75 6.91
C PHE A 342 30.23 3.24 5.72
N GLU A 343 31.14 4.09 5.23
CA GLU A 343 31.97 3.85 4.05
C GLU A 343 33.44 3.95 4.44
N GLU A 344 34.15 2.83 4.36
CA GLU A 344 35.59 2.74 4.52
C GLU A 344 36.29 3.14 3.21
N ARG A 345 37.33 3.99 3.29
CA ARG A 345 37.97 4.56 2.11
C ARG A 345 39.48 4.52 2.16
N THR A 346 40.07 4.17 1.03
CA THR A 346 41.51 4.36 0.80
C THR A 346 41.74 5.39 -0.30
N SER A 347 42.59 6.39 -0.03
CA SER A 347 42.91 7.41 -1.03
C SER A 347 43.72 6.84 -2.19
N LEU A 348 43.31 7.17 -3.39
CA LEU A 348 44.04 6.87 -4.64
C LEU A 348 44.84 8.09 -5.13
N THR A 349 44.90 9.16 -4.35
CA THR A 349 45.58 10.41 -4.66
C THR A 349 46.42 10.85 -3.46
N ALA A 350 47.12 11.99 -3.57
CA ALA A 350 47.83 12.59 -2.42
C ALA A 350 46.91 13.24 -1.38
N MET A 351 45.59 13.35 -1.65
CA MET A 351 44.62 13.90 -0.71
C MET A 351 44.10 12.80 0.23
N PRO A 352 43.93 13.07 1.53
CA PRO A 352 43.31 12.11 2.43
C PRO A 352 41.88 11.77 1.98
N ALA A 353 41.49 10.51 2.14
CA ALA A 353 40.12 10.05 1.96
C ALA A 353 39.67 9.37 3.29
N PRO A 354 39.29 10.14 4.29
CA PRO A 354 38.81 9.56 5.56
C PRO A 354 37.50 8.83 5.36
N ASP A 355 37.25 7.86 6.24
CA ASP A 355 35.99 7.12 6.26
C ASP A 355 34.80 8.06 6.39
N ARG A 356 33.65 7.66 5.83
CA ARG A 356 32.48 8.52 5.73
C ARG A 356 31.24 7.87 6.33
N GLU A 357 30.57 8.64 7.18
CA GLU A 357 29.23 8.33 7.64
C GLU A 357 28.18 9.16 6.93
N ARG A 358 27.00 8.61 6.78
CA ARG A 358 25.78 9.27 6.32
C ARG A 358 24.62 8.82 7.16
N LEU A 359 23.84 9.80 7.64
CA LEU A 359 22.60 9.58 8.33
C LEU A 359 21.53 10.43 7.64
N ASN A 360 20.42 9.79 7.27
CA ASN A 360 19.23 10.46 6.84
C ASN A 360 18.07 9.99 7.71
N THR A 361 17.24 10.92 8.20
CA THR A 361 15.99 10.59 8.88
C THR A 361 14.80 11.23 8.16
N PHE A 362 13.64 10.62 8.33
CA PHE A 362 12.37 11.19 7.91
C PHE A 362 11.31 10.81 8.95
N GLU A 363 10.71 11.83 9.58
CA GLU A 363 9.80 11.66 10.70
C GLU A 363 8.45 12.28 10.41
N ASN A 364 7.37 11.58 10.83
CA ASN A 364 5.99 12.05 10.78
C ASN A 364 5.32 11.82 12.13
N ARG A 365 5.01 12.90 12.85
CA ARG A 365 4.18 12.84 14.06
C ARG A 365 2.80 13.39 13.78
N VAL A 366 1.78 12.56 13.99
CA VAL A 366 0.40 12.86 13.61
C VAL A 366 -0.52 12.79 14.83
N TYR A 367 -1.37 13.79 14.97
CA TYR A 367 -2.57 13.76 15.81
C TYR A 367 -3.77 13.89 14.91
N GLY A 368 -4.84 13.13 15.16
CA GLY A 368 -6.02 13.24 14.32
C GLY A 368 -7.28 12.81 15.01
N ALA A 369 -8.39 13.17 14.37
CA ALA A 369 -9.72 12.75 14.75
C ALA A 369 -10.57 12.46 13.50
N VAL A 370 -11.46 11.48 13.63
CA VAL A 370 -12.42 11.07 12.58
C VAL A 370 -13.78 10.94 13.24
N GLY A 371 -14.83 11.44 12.59
CA GLY A 371 -16.20 11.28 13.03
C GLY A 371 -17.13 10.92 11.88
N GLU A 372 -18.15 10.10 12.17
CA GLU A 372 -19.15 9.66 11.20
C GLU A 372 -20.50 9.42 11.88
N LEU A 373 -21.58 9.78 11.20
CA LEU A 373 -22.96 9.51 11.57
C LEU A 373 -23.69 8.88 10.38
N ARG A 374 -24.51 7.87 10.63
CA ARG A 374 -25.39 7.26 9.63
C ARG A 374 -26.83 7.26 10.09
N SER A 375 -27.72 7.49 9.14
CA SER A 375 -29.17 7.51 9.38
C SER A 375 -29.88 6.91 8.18
N GLY A 376 -30.83 6.03 8.43
CA GLY A 376 -31.72 5.46 7.43
C GLY A 376 -33.11 6.07 7.53
N PHE A 377 -33.74 6.33 6.39
CA PHE A 377 -35.12 6.78 6.31
C PHE A 377 -35.74 6.47 4.95
N GLU A 378 -37.05 6.52 4.90
CA GLU A 378 -37.79 6.33 3.66
C GLU A 378 -38.49 7.65 3.26
N LEU A 379 -38.28 8.08 2.01
CA LEU A 379 -38.88 9.28 1.46
C LEU A 379 -39.38 9.04 0.04
N GLY A 380 -40.68 9.25 -0.20
CA GLY A 380 -41.26 9.11 -1.55
C GLY A 380 -41.15 7.72 -2.16
N GLY A 381 -41.11 6.66 -1.36
CA GLY A 381 -40.91 5.28 -1.79
C GLY A 381 -39.47 4.91 -2.10
N MET A 382 -38.52 5.77 -1.77
CA MET A 382 -37.08 5.54 -1.85
C MET A 382 -36.51 5.32 -0.44
N LYS A 383 -35.66 4.31 -0.29
CA LYS A 383 -34.90 4.11 0.95
C LYS A 383 -33.57 4.85 0.85
N HIS A 384 -33.31 5.69 1.83
CA HIS A 384 -32.07 6.46 1.93
C HIS A 384 -31.27 5.95 3.11
N ARG A 385 -29.94 5.81 2.93
CA ARG A 385 -28.98 5.62 4.00
C ARG A 385 -27.89 6.67 3.85
N ILE A 386 -28.04 7.77 4.60
CA ILE A 386 -27.09 8.89 4.58
C ILE A 386 -25.96 8.63 5.55
N ALA A 387 -24.72 8.88 5.11
CA ALA A 387 -23.55 9.01 5.97
C ALA A 387 -23.02 10.45 5.89
N LEU A 388 -22.79 11.04 7.06
CA LEU A 388 -22.18 12.36 7.25
C LEU A 388 -20.92 12.17 8.09
N GLY A 389 -19.84 12.79 7.72
CA GLY A 389 -18.62 12.66 8.52
C GLY A 389 -17.55 13.67 8.16
N GLY A 390 -16.46 13.56 8.87
CA GLY A 390 -15.28 14.38 8.64
C GLY A 390 -14.07 13.84 9.38
N ASP A 391 -12.93 14.32 8.98
CA ASP A 391 -11.64 14.02 9.61
C ASP A 391 -10.76 15.25 9.61
N VAL A 392 -9.84 15.28 10.58
CA VAL A 392 -8.77 16.27 10.64
C VAL A 392 -7.51 15.61 11.20
N SER A 393 -6.37 15.95 10.63
CA SER A 393 -5.06 15.54 11.12
C SER A 393 -4.09 16.72 11.13
N TRP A 394 -3.25 16.75 12.15
CA TRP A 394 -2.14 17.67 12.32
C TRP A 394 -0.86 16.85 12.30
N THR A 395 -0.06 17.04 11.27
CA THR A 395 1.19 16.32 11.06
C THR A 395 2.35 17.28 11.22
N ARG A 396 3.31 16.94 12.08
CA ARG A 396 4.64 17.54 12.07
C ARG A 396 5.55 16.65 11.26
N GLN A 397 6.09 17.18 10.17
CA GLN A 397 6.97 16.47 9.27
C GLN A 397 8.35 17.07 9.29
N GLU A 398 9.38 16.23 9.44
CA GLU A 398 10.77 16.65 9.39
C GLU A 398 11.68 15.58 8.77
N GLY A 399 12.79 16.03 8.20
CA GLY A 399 13.84 15.18 7.67
C GLY A 399 15.21 15.78 8.01
N LEU A 400 16.16 14.95 8.43
CA LEU A 400 17.54 15.35 8.72
C LEU A 400 18.49 14.63 7.77
N ARG A 401 19.53 15.35 7.33
CA ARG A 401 20.67 14.78 6.64
C ARG A 401 21.92 15.17 7.43
N ASP A 402 22.68 14.16 7.89
CA ASP A 402 23.87 14.37 8.71
C ASP A 402 24.99 13.40 8.28
N GLY A 403 26.15 13.54 8.87
CA GLY A 403 27.30 12.65 8.67
C GLY A 403 28.64 13.36 8.77
N THR A 404 29.68 12.61 8.45
CA THR A 404 31.05 13.11 8.35
C THR A 404 31.41 13.46 6.92
N PHE A 405 32.31 14.41 6.72
CA PHE A 405 32.86 14.80 5.41
C PHE A 405 31.77 15.06 4.37
N PRO A 406 31.00 16.16 4.54
CA PRO A 406 29.98 16.55 3.57
C PRO A 406 30.60 16.68 2.18
N GLY A 407 29.78 16.43 1.14
CA GLY A 407 30.17 16.64 -0.24
C GLY A 407 30.58 18.10 -0.47
N ARG A 408 31.25 18.37 -1.59
CA ARG A 408 31.69 19.73 -1.91
C ARG A 408 30.48 20.65 -2.08
N GLY A 409 30.30 21.62 -1.20
CA GLY A 409 29.16 22.54 -1.17
C GLY A 409 28.01 22.09 -0.27
N GLU A 410 28.10 20.92 0.36
CA GLU A 410 27.20 20.53 1.44
C GLU A 410 27.73 20.97 2.81
N SER A 411 26.84 21.21 3.74
CA SER A 411 27.12 21.34 5.17
C SER A 411 26.27 20.35 5.96
N PHE A 412 26.77 19.83 7.06
CA PHE A 412 26.04 18.94 7.93
C PHE A 412 25.99 19.47 9.37
N PRO A 413 24.92 19.22 10.11
CA PRO A 413 23.64 18.69 9.62
C PRO A 413 22.91 19.68 8.69
N THR A 414 22.00 19.15 7.82
CA THR A 414 21.15 19.93 6.94
C THR A 414 19.79 19.24 6.77
N ARG A 415 18.88 19.88 6.02
CA ARG A 415 17.57 19.33 5.70
C ARG A 415 17.27 19.44 4.21
N ALA A 416 16.40 18.57 3.70
CA ALA A 416 15.88 18.65 2.34
C ALA A 416 14.69 19.63 2.22
N PHE A 417 14.05 19.94 3.34
CA PHE A 417 12.94 20.91 3.49
C PHE A 417 12.87 21.33 4.96
N PRO A 418 12.32 22.51 5.31
CA PRO A 418 12.16 22.96 6.69
C PRO A 418 11.17 22.07 7.44
N VAL A 419 11.32 22.00 8.77
CA VAL A 419 10.30 21.39 9.63
C VAL A 419 8.96 22.07 9.36
N THR A 420 7.95 21.28 9.06
CA THR A 420 6.65 21.78 8.62
C THR A 420 5.51 21.15 9.41
N ASP A 421 4.63 22.02 9.95
CA ASP A 421 3.34 21.61 10.48
C ASP A 421 2.33 21.59 9.33
N PHE A 422 1.72 20.44 9.09
CA PHE A 422 0.83 20.17 7.98
C PHE A 422 -0.54 19.75 8.48
N THR A 423 -1.58 20.52 8.19
CA THR A 423 -2.96 20.21 8.54
C THR A 423 -3.69 19.71 7.30
N LEU A 424 -4.34 18.55 7.43
CA LEU A 424 -5.32 18.04 6.47
C LEU A 424 -6.65 17.87 7.16
N GLY A 425 -7.76 18.27 6.52
CA GLY A 425 -9.09 18.01 7.06
C GLY A 425 -10.16 18.07 5.99
N GLY A 426 -11.34 17.52 6.30
CA GLY A 426 -12.46 17.59 5.38
C GLY A 426 -13.76 17.05 5.97
N PHE A 427 -14.85 17.34 5.26
CA PHE A 427 -16.20 16.91 5.60
C PHE A 427 -16.83 16.25 4.38
N PHE A 428 -17.54 15.14 4.57
CA PHE A 428 -18.22 14.44 3.50
C PHE A 428 -19.68 14.19 3.83
N ILE A 429 -20.46 14.05 2.76
CA ILE A 429 -21.80 13.51 2.77
C ILE A 429 -21.89 12.45 1.66
N SER A 430 -22.49 11.32 1.98
CA SER A 430 -22.84 10.28 1.01
C SER A 430 -24.23 9.75 1.30
N ASP A 431 -24.90 9.24 0.26
CA ASP A 431 -26.23 8.61 0.36
C ASP A 431 -26.23 7.30 -0.44
N GLU A 432 -26.81 6.28 0.09
CA GLU A 432 -27.22 5.08 -0.63
C GLU A 432 -28.73 5.14 -0.85
N ILE A 433 -29.14 5.43 -2.08
CA ILE A 433 -30.55 5.57 -2.45
C ILE A 433 -30.98 4.27 -3.12
N THR A 434 -31.88 3.52 -2.47
CA THR A 434 -32.44 2.29 -3.02
C THR A 434 -33.83 2.55 -3.61
N LEU A 435 -33.99 2.20 -4.88
CA LEU A 435 -35.21 2.40 -5.66
C LEU A 435 -35.65 1.09 -6.31
N LEU A 436 -36.90 1.05 -6.80
CA LEU A 436 -37.47 -0.06 -7.55
C LEU A 436 -37.27 -1.40 -6.83
N ASP A 437 -37.59 -1.45 -5.54
CA ASP A 437 -37.43 -2.63 -4.69
C ASP A 437 -36.00 -3.23 -4.73
N GLY A 438 -34.98 -2.35 -4.79
CA GLY A 438 -33.58 -2.75 -4.83
C GLY A 438 -33.00 -3.05 -6.22
N ALA A 439 -33.80 -2.93 -7.28
CA ALA A 439 -33.30 -3.11 -8.63
C ALA A 439 -32.37 -1.96 -9.09
N LEU A 440 -32.51 -0.78 -8.51
CA LEU A 440 -31.64 0.37 -8.78
C LEU A 440 -31.13 0.92 -7.45
N LYS A 441 -29.80 1.03 -7.31
CA LYS A 441 -29.15 1.75 -6.22
C LYS A 441 -28.30 2.88 -6.80
N LEU A 442 -28.35 4.04 -6.17
CA LEU A 442 -27.51 5.22 -6.49
C LEU A 442 -26.65 5.57 -5.29
N PHE A 443 -25.41 5.99 -5.54
CA PHE A 443 -24.41 6.31 -4.52
C PHE A 443 -23.78 7.70 -4.77
N PRO A 444 -24.54 8.80 -4.61
CA PRO A 444 -23.95 10.14 -4.64
C PRO A 444 -23.11 10.37 -3.39
N ALA A 445 -21.96 11.01 -3.58
CA ALA A 445 -21.13 11.49 -2.48
C ALA A 445 -20.45 12.81 -2.86
N LEU A 446 -20.20 13.63 -1.87
CA LEU A 446 -19.52 14.91 -2.01
C LEU A 446 -18.64 15.14 -0.78
N ARG A 447 -17.39 15.52 -1.00
CA ARG A 447 -16.48 15.88 0.07
C ARG A 447 -15.86 17.24 -0.19
N PHE A 448 -15.75 18.05 0.85
CA PHE A 448 -14.97 19.27 0.89
C PHE A 448 -13.74 19.04 1.77
N ASP A 449 -12.56 19.27 1.21
CA ASP A 449 -11.27 19.16 1.88
C ASP A 449 -10.57 20.49 1.94
N PHE A 450 -9.73 20.69 2.95
CA PHE A 450 -8.79 21.79 3.08
C PHE A 450 -7.45 21.28 3.60
N TYR A 451 -6.39 21.97 3.22
CA TYR A 451 -5.05 21.73 3.76
C TYR A 451 -4.32 23.03 4.02
N ASP A 452 -3.36 22.97 4.94
CA ASP A 452 -2.53 24.09 5.33
C ASP A 452 -1.12 23.63 5.69
N LEU A 453 -0.12 24.18 5.02
CA LEU A 453 1.30 23.89 5.16
C LEU A 453 1.97 25.10 5.82
N ASN A 454 2.44 24.95 7.05
CA ASN A 454 3.09 25.98 7.85
C ASN A 454 4.54 25.56 8.18
N PRO A 455 5.52 25.89 7.32
CA PRO A 455 6.92 25.63 7.62
C PRO A 455 7.41 26.55 8.74
N THR A 456 8.30 26.02 9.58
CA THR A 456 8.96 26.81 10.62
C THR A 456 10.27 27.39 10.10
N ASP A 457 10.71 28.50 10.70
CA ASP A 457 12.08 28.97 10.49
C ASP A 457 13.07 27.92 11.00
N ASP A 458 13.94 27.44 10.11
CA ASP A 458 14.85 26.33 10.43
C ASP A 458 16.30 26.81 10.48
N PRO A 459 16.98 26.67 11.64
CA PRO A 459 18.37 27.12 11.81
C PRO A 459 19.38 26.38 10.92
N LEU A 460 19.01 25.24 10.35
CA LEU A 460 19.82 24.47 9.40
C LEU A 460 19.69 24.96 7.96
N LEU A 461 18.74 25.85 7.67
CA LEU A 461 18.40 26.36 6.34
C LEU A 461 18.50 27.91 6.27
N THR A 462 19.62 28.46 6.75
CA THR A 462 19.80 29.90 6.95
C THR A 462 19.74 30.74 5.66
N THR A 463 19.96 30.15 4.50
CA THR A 463 19.91 30.83 3.18
C THR A 463 18.57 30.66 2.47
N PHE A 464 17.63 29.95 3.09
CA PHE A 464 16.36 29.56 2.52
C PHE A 464 15.20 30.28 3.20
N THR A 465 14.27 30.78 2.41
CA THR A 465 13.04 31.40 2.94
C THR A 465 11.90 30.42 2.74
N PRO A 466 11.37 29.80 3.81
CA PRO A 466 10.26 28.88 3.73
C PRO A 466 8.99 29.54 3.18
N ALA A 467 8.19 28.77 2.44
CA ALA A 467 6.91 29.23 1.90
C ALA A 467 5.78 28.37 2.47
N GLY A 468 4.79 29.02 3.08
CA GLY A 468 3.53 28.38 3.44
C GLY A 468 2.61 28.21 2.24
N GLN A 469 1.69 27.26 2.32
CA GLN A 469 0.68 27.03 1.29
C GLN A 469 -0.61 26.49 1.90
N SER A 470 -1.77 26.97 1.41
CA SER A 470 -3.07 26.44 1.78
C SER A 470 -4.01 26.45 0.59
N ASP A 471 -4.88 25.47 0.49
CA ASP A 471 -5.93 25.42 -0.53
C ASP A 471 -7.09 24.52 -0.03
N SER A 472 -8.16 24.46 -0.82
CA SER A 472 -9.31 23.62 -0.56
C SER A 472 -9.83 22.97 -1.84
N ARG A 473 -10.47 21.82 -1.72
CA ARG A 473 -10.99 21.06 -2.85
C ARG A 473 -12.37 20.49 -2.57
N LEU A 474 -13.20 20.45 -3.61
CA LEU A 474 -14.47 19.73 -3.63
C LEU A 474 -14.31 18.49 -4.52
N SER A 475 -14.62 17.30 -3.98
CA SER A 475 -14.47 16.02 -4.66
C SER A 475 -15.84 15.31 -4.75
N PRO A 476 -16.54 15.37 -5.90
CA PRO A 476 -17.77 14.63 -6.12
C PRO A 476 -17.50 13.17 -6.50
N LYS A 477 -18.48 12.30 -6.18
CA LYS A 477 -18.58 10.92 -6.64
C LYS A 477 -20.03 10.61 -6.94
N PHE A 478 -20.26 9.81 -7.98
CA PHE A 478 -21.58 9.29 -8.30
C PHE A 478 -21.47 7.86 -8.81
N GLY A 479 -22.03 6.93 -8.07
CA GLY A 479 -22.13 5.52 -8.43
C GLY A 479 -23.59 5.11 -8.69
N ALA A 480 -23.77 4.10 -9.52
CA ALA A 480 -25.08 3.48 -9.74
C ALA A 480 -24.91 1.98 -9.99
N THR A 481 -25.82 1.17 -9.44
CA THR A 481 -25.97 -0.25 -9.78
C THR A 481 -27.38 -0.54 -10.23
N VAL A 482 -27.51 -1.39 -11.26
CA VAL A 482 -28.80 -1.82 -11.83
C VAL A 482 -28.82 -3.34 -11.87
N LYS A 483 -29.72 -3.95 -11.11
CA LYS A 483 -30.02 -5.40 -11.21
C LYS A 483 -30.93 -5.63 -12.41
N LEU A 484 -30.38 -6.18 -13.49
CA LEU A 484 -31.15 -6.55 -14.67
C LEU A 484 -31.93 -7.86 -14.45
N THR A 485 -31.32 -8.76 -13.69
CA THR A 485 -31.89 -10.03 -13.20
C THR A 485 -31.34 -10.28 -11.79
N ASP A 486 -31.80 -11.32 -11.13
CA ASP A 486 -31.26 -11.71 -9.82
C ASP A 486 -29.74 -12.04 -9.85
N THR A 487 -29.22 -12.37 -11.04
CA THR A 487 -27.82 -12.77 -11.23
C THR A 487 -26.97 -11.78 -12.03
N VAL A 488 -27.58 -10.78 -12.71
CA VAL A 488 -26.86 -9.84 -13.57
C VAL A 488 -27.02 -8.42 -13.05
N ILE A 489 -25.89 -7.82 -12.67
CA ILE A 489 -25.81 -6.46 -12.16
C ILE A 489 -24.91 -5.65 -13.09
N LEU A 490 -25.42 -4.52 -13.60
CA LEU A 490 -24.60 -3.50 -14.24
C LEU A 490 -24.23 -2.44 -13.21
N PHE A 491 -23.03 -1.88 -13.33
CA PHE A 491 -22.64 -0.74 -12.50
C PHE A 491 -21.88 0.30 -13.31
N GLY A 492 -21.96 1.54 -12.83
CA GLY A 492 -21.17 2.65 -13.31
C GLY A 492 -20.75 3.55 -12.17
N ASN A 493 -19.57 4.15 -12.27
CA ASN A 493 -19.01 5.03 -11.25
C ASN A 493 -18.28 6.20 -11.92
N TYR A 494 -18.53 7.39 -11.42
CA TYR A 494 -17.73 8.58 -11.65
C TYR A 494 -17.16 9.05 -10.31
N ALA A 495 -15.88 9.35 -10.25
CA ALA A 495 -15.25 9.86 -9.05
C ALA A 495 -14.11 10.83 -9.38
N GLN A 496 -13.99 11.88 -8.58
CA GLN A 496 -12.82 12.75 -8.56
C GLN A 496 -11.92 12.44 -7.38
N GLY A 497 -10.62 12.57 -7.61
CA GLY A 497 -9.59 12.44 -6.59
C GLY A 497 -8.67 13.66 -6.56
N PHE A 498 -7.96 13.82 -5.44
CA PHE A 498 -6.90 14.81 -5.34
C PHE A 498 -5.81 14.35 -4.39
N LEU A 499 -4.63 14.98 -4.54
CA LEU A 499 -3.50 14.86 -3.63
C LEU A 499 -2.96 16.26 -3.36
N ALA A 500 -2.94 16.66 -2.08
CA ALA A 500 -2.31 17.92 -1.66
C ALA A 500 -0.78 17.85 -1.87
N PRO A 501 -0.12 18.97 -2.27
CA PRO A 501 1.33 19.03 -2.31
C PRO A 501 1.93 18.71 -0.94
N THR A 502 3.05 18.01 -0.93
CA THR A 502 3.74 17.66 0.32
C THR A 502 4.68 18.81 0.77
N PRO A 503 5.04 18.89 2.06
CA PRO A 503 6.03 19.85 2.55
C PRO A 503 7.33 19.85 1.76
N SER A 504 7.82 18.67 1.41
CA SER A 504 9.06 18.51 0.63
C SER A 504 8.94 18.93 -0.83
N GLN A 505 7.74 18.91 -1.43
CA GLN A 505 7.51 19.42 -2.78
C GLN A 505 7.45 20.96 -2.80
N VAL A 506 6.75 21.54 -1.83
CA VAL A 506 6.63 23.01 -1.75
C VAL A 506 7.97 23.67 -1.41
N ASN A 507 8.69 23.10 -0.44
CA ASN A 507 9.91 23.68 0.14
C ASN A 507 11.16 22.84 -0.10
N ASN A 508 11.28 22.18 -1.24
CA ASN A 508 12.47 21.40 -1.57
C ASN A 508 13.73 22.26 -1.61
N PHE A 509 14.74 21.89 -0.83
CA PHE A 509 16.00 22.63 -0.77
C PHE A 509 17.21 21.74 -0.91
N PHE A 510 18.08 22.09 -1.82
CA PHE A 510 19.49 21.70 -1.90
C PHE A 510 20.27 22.78 -2.63
N GLU A 511 21.55 22.93 -2.28
CA GLU A 511 22.44 23.86 -2.95
C GLU A 511 23.79 23.19 -3.20
N PHE A 512 24.22 23.19 -4.46
CA PHE A 512 25.55 22.75 -4.86
C PHE A 512 26.04 23.59 -6.04
N ILE A 513 26.22 24.88 -5.80
CA ILE A 513 26.65 25.85 -6.83
C ILE A 513 27.98 25.45 -7.47
N ALA A 514 28.94 24.93 -6.69
CA ALA A 514 30.21 24.44 -7.21
C ALA A 514 30.06 23.26 -8.20
N GLY A 515 28.98 22.48 -8.07
CA GLY A 515 28.58 21.42 -8.98
C GLY A 515 27.64 21.87 -10.08
N GLY A 516 27.24 23.14 -10.09
CA GLY A 516 26.41 23.74 -11.11
C GLY A 516 24.92 23.51 -10.95
N TYR A 517 24.38 23.30 -9.72
CA TYR A 517 22.96 23.16 -9.53
C TYR A 517 22.47 23.58 -8.12
N THR A 518 21.21 23.95 -8.03
CA THR A 518 20.49 24.29 -6.79
C THR A 518 19.00 24.05 -6.97
N SER A 519 18.23 24.16 -5.88
CA SER A 519 16.77 24.13 -5.92
C SER A 519 16.18 25.41 -5.32
N ILE A 520 14.93 25.69 -5.69
CA ILE A 520 14.12 26.76 -5.10
C ILE A 520 12.71 26.24 -4.75
N PRO A 521 12.06 26.81 -3.72
CA PRO A 521 10.70 26.44 -3.35
C PRO A 521 9.67 26.84 -4.42
N ASN A 522 8.50 26.21 -4.39
CA ASN A 522 7.36 26.60 -5.19
C ASN A 522 6.07 26.68 -4.36
N PRO A 523 5.70 27.85 -3.83
CA PRO A 523 4.45 28.02 -3.11
C PRO A 523 3.20 28.01 -4.00
N ASP A 524 3.37 28.08 -5.33
CA ASP A 524 2.27 28.14 -6.30
C ASP A 524 1.87 26.75 -6.81
N LEU A 525 2.36 25.67 -6.20
CA LEU A 525 1.94 24.31 -6.54
C LEU A 525 0.44 24.15 -6.32
N ARG A 526 -0.21 23.52 -7.29
CA ARG A 526 -1.62 23.11 -7.17
C ARG A 526 -1.71 21.66 -6.78
N PRO A 527 -2.80 21.24 -6.11
CA PRO A 527 -3.06 19.83 -5.90
C PRO A 527 -3.07 19.04 -7.21
N GLU A 528 -2.55 17.83 -7.18
CA GLU A 528 -2.80 16.86 -8.25
C GLU A 528 -4.26 16.46 -8.20
N THR A 529 -4.88 16.24 -9.34
CA THR A 529 -6.30 15.89 -9.45
C THR A 529 -6.52 14.73 -10.40
N SER A 530 -7.61 13.99 -10.20
CA SER A 530 -8.04 12.95 -11.13
C SER A 530 -9.55 12.97 -11.34
N GLU A 531 -9.96 12.56 -12.53
CA GLU A 531 -11.33 12.23 -12.88
C GLU A 531 -11.34 10.82 -13.44
N SER A 532 -12.22 9.96 -12.92
CA SER A 532 -12.31 8.57 -13.37
C SER A 532 -13.73 8.15 -13.65
N PHE A 533 -13.87 7.38 -14.71
CA PHE A 533 -15.10 6.71 -15.11
C PHE A 533 -14.88 5.21 -15.14
N GLU A 534 -15.80 4.47 -14.53
CA GLU A 534 -15.85 3.01 -14.60
C GLU A 534 -17.24 2.56 -15.06
N VAL A 535 -17.27 1.54 -15.90
CA VAL A 535 -18.49 0.81 -16.27
C VAL A 535 -18.18 -0.68 -16.21
N GLY A 536 -19.08 -1.45 -15.62
CA GLY A 536 -18.89 -2.88 -15.54
C GLY A 536 -20.18 -3.68 -15.45
N ALA A 537 -20.01 -4.97 -15.59
CA ALA A 537 -21.07 -5.96 -15.44
C ALA A 537 -20.60 -7.05 -14.49
N ARG A 538 -21.51 -7.51 -13.63
CA ARG A 538 -21.33 -8.66 -12.74
C ARG A 538 -22.37 -9.71 -13.05
N TYR A 539 -21.92 -10.94 -13.10
CA TYR A 539 -22.78 -12.10 -13.03
C TYR A 539 -22.51 -12.81 -11.68
N VAL A 540 -23.53 -12.95 -10.88
CA VAL A 540 -23.45 -13.59 -9.54
C VAL A 540 -24.43 -14.76 -9.55
N GLY A 541 -23.93 -15.94 -9.82
CA GLY A 541 -24.68 -17.19 -9.76
C GLY A 541 -24.13 -18.12 -8.68
N ASP A 542 -24.83 -19.18 -8.36
CA ASP A 542 -24.49 -20.11 -7.28
C ASP A 542 -23.13 -20.81 -7.46
N ILE A 543 -22.79 -21.13 -8.71
CA ILE A 543 -21.57 -21.87 -9.06
C ILE A 543 -20.49 -20.95 -9.63
N PHE A 544 -20.89 -19.89 -10.31
CA PHE A 544 -19.99 -19.03 -11.09
C PHE A 544 -20.25 -17.57 -10.84
N THR A 545 -19.20 -16.82 -10.61
CA THR A 545 -19.22 -15.34 -10.56
C THR A 545 -18.29 -14.80 -11.62
N LEU A 546 -18.66 -13.67 -12.22
CA LEU A 546 -17.85 -12.95 -13.21
C LEU A 546 -18.03 -11.45 -13.00
N GLN A 547 -16.95 -10.71 -12.99
CA GLN A 547 -16.96 -9.27 -13.11
C GLN A 547 -16.07 -8.85 -14.27
N VAL A 548 -16.55 -7.94 -15.11
CA VAL A 548 -15.77 -7.27 -16.15
C VAL A 548 -15.95 -5.77 -15.96
N THR A 549 -14.85 -5.02 -15.96
CA THR A 549 -14.85 -3.57 -15.76
C THR A 549 -13.97 -2.92 -16.82
N GLY A 550 -14.53 -1.93 -17.53
CA GLY A 550 -13.77 -0.97 -18.33
C GLY A 550 -13.63 0.34 -17.56
N PHE A 551 -12.50 0.98 -17.64
CA PHE A 551 -12.24 2.25 -16.93
C PHE A 551 -11.42 3.21 -17.79
N ARG A 552 -11.59 4.51 -17.48
CA ARG A 552 -10.74 5.61 -17.95
C ARG A 552 -10.53 6.60 -16.82
N GLY A 553 -9.28 7.03 -16.64
CA GLY A 553 -8.87 8.06 -15.68
C GLY A 553 -8.03 9.14 -16.36
N ASP A 554 -8.40 10.38 -16.15
CA ASP A 554 -7.65 11.56 -16.57
C ASP A 554 -7.06 12.21 -15.31
N TYR A 555 -5.74 12.44 -15.32
CA TYR A 555 -4.97 12.94 -14.17
C TYR A 555 -4.29 14.24 -14.58
N ASP A 556 -4.46 15.29 -13.78
CA ASP A 556 -3.92 16.60 -14.06
C ASP A 556 -2.99 17.11 -12.95
N ASN A 557 -2.14 18.07 -13.32
CA ASN A 557 -1.25 18.78 -12.41
C ASN A 557 -0.24 17.86 -11.68
N PHE A 558 0.21 16.76 -12.28
CA PHE A 558 1.25 15.93 -11.66
C PHE A 558 2.45 16.76 -11.27
N ILE A 559 2.83 16.66 -10.00
CA ILE A 559 3.95 17.39 -9.41
C ILE A 559 5.23 16.58 -9.66
N SER A 560 6.17 17.20 -10.36
CA SER A 560 7.49 16.63 -10.62
C SER A 560 8.59 17.69 -10.52
N GLN A 561 9.80 17.25 -10.15
CA GLN A 561 10.95 18.13 -10.11
C GLN A 561 11.51 18.35 -11.52
N GLN A 562 11.65 19.60 -11.93
CA GLN A 562 12.14 19.98 -13.25
C GLN A 562 13.28 20.98 -13.14
N VAL A 563 14.18 20.99 -14.13
CA VAL A 563 15.13 22.09 -14.33
C VAL A 563 14.40 23.21 -15.04
N ILE A 564 14.16 24.33 -14.36
CA ILE A 564 13.42 25.47 -14.90
C ILE A 564 14.31 26.50 -15.61
N ARG A 565 15.63 26.51 -15.32
CA ARG A 565 16.65 27.35 -15.96
C ARG A 565 18.06 26.91 -15.58
N GLY A 566 19.06 27.44 -16.29
CA GLY A 566 20.50 27.26 -16.03
C GLY A 566 21.12 26.10 -16.82
N GLY A 567 22.46 26.07 -16.88
CA GLY A 567 23.25 25.23 -17.78
C GLY A 567 24.16 24.22 -17.08
N PHE A 568 23.93 23.87 -15.82
CA PHE A 568 24.76 22.95 -15.03
C PHE A 568 26.23 23.36 -14.90
N THR A 569 26.50 24.67 -14.80
CA THR A 569 27.83 25.19 -14.52
C THR A 569 27.84 26.04 -13.25
N PRO A 570 28.99 26.23 -12.57
CA PRO A 570 29.05 27.11 -11.40
C PRO A 570 28.67 28.57 -11.69
N GLN A 571 28.83 29.04 -12.93
CA GLN A 571 28.49 30.36 -13.37
C GLN A 571 27.03 30.51 -13.82
N ASP A 572 26.42 29.43 -14.24
CA ASP A 572 25.02 29.33 -14.65
C ASP A 572 24.44 28.03 -14.09
N PRO A 573 24.16 27.95 -12.78
CA PRO A 573 23.69 26.72 -12.15
C PRO A 573 22.27 26.35 -12.60
N ALA A 574 22.06 25.07 -12.85
CA ALA A 574 20.72 24.55 -13.10
C ALA A 574 19.85 24.73 -11.85
N ILE A 575 18.70 25.35 -12.03
CA ILE A 575 17.73 25.57 -10.97
C ILE A 575 16.62 24.56 -11.08
N PHE A 576 16.54 23.71 -10.08
CA PHE A 576 15.48 22.72 -9.92
C PHE A 576 14.30 23.31 -9.15
N GLN A 577 13.10 22.97 -9.54
CA GLN A 577 11.87 23.32 -8.84
C GLN A 577 10.84 22.22 -9.03
N PHE A 578 10.06 21.94 -8.01
CA PHE A 578 8.84 21.14 -8.21
C PHE A 578 7.78 22.01 -8.90
N VAL A 579 7.17 21.49 -9.94
CA VAL A 579 6.15 22.18 -10.74
C VAL A 579 5.01 21.21 -11.09
N ASN A 580 3.82 21.72 -11.33
CA ASN A 580 2.74 20.98 -11.96
C ASN A 580 3.08 20.84 -13.45
N PHE A 581 3.70 19.74 -13.82
CA PHE A 581 4.39 19.63 -15.11
C PHE A 581 3.57 18.92 -16.17
N SER A 582 2.83 17.86 -15.82
CA SER A 582 2.20 16.98 -16.81
C SER A 582 0.81 16.53 -16.38
N ALA A 583 0.08 16.01 -17.35
CA ALA A 583 -1.13 15.23 -17.17
C ALA A 583 -0.86 13.76 -17.51
N ALA A 584 -1.75 12.86 -17.13
CA ALA A 584 -1.72 11.48 -17.58
C ALA A 584 -3.14 11.02 -17.94
N GLU A 585 -3.24 10.22 -18.98
CA GLU A 585 -4.48 9.55 -19.37
C GLU A 585 -4.25 8.05 -19.26
N ILE A 586 -5.15 7.34 -18.56
CA ILE A 586 -5.05 5.90 -18.34
C ILE A 586 -6.39 5.27 -18.66
N GLU A 587 -6.37 4.17 -19.40
CA GLU A 587 -7.57 3.39 -19.69
C GLU A 587 -7.27 1.90 -19.66
N GLY A 588 -8.28 1.07 -19.43
CA GLY A 588 -8.05 -0.36 -19.38
C GLY A 588 -9.31 -1.18 -19.17
N ILE A 589 -9.08 -2.48 -19.16
CA ILE A 589 -10.09 -3.50 -18.89
C ILE A 589 -9.53 -4.46 -17.83
N GLU A 590 -10.36 -4.74 -16.84
CA GLU A 590 -10.10 -5.73 -15.80
C GLU A 590 -11.22 -6.77 -15.82
N ALA A 591 -10.86 -8.04 -15.60
CA ALA A 591 -11.84 -9.09 -15.44
C ALA A 591 -11.46 -10.02 -14.31
N ARG A 592 -12.46 -10.51 -13.58
CA ARG A 592 -12.31 -11.51 -12.51
C ARG A 592 -13.45 -12.50 -12.60
N ALA A 593 -13.13 -13.78 -12.46
CA ALA A 593 -14.12 -14.85 -12.40
C ALA A 593 -13.76 -15.87 -11.32
N GLU A 594 -14.77 -16.43 -10.70
CA GLU A 594 -14.62 -17.53 -9.75
C GLU A 594 -15.69 -18.59 -10.03
N MET A 595 -15.29 -19.84 -9.99
CA MET A 595 -16.19 -20.98 -10.04
C MET A 595 -15.97 -21.81 -8.77
N LYS A 596 -17.05 -22.17 -8.10
CA LYS A 596 -17.05 -23.06 -6.93
C LYS A 596 -18.10 -24.15 -7.12
N LEU A 597 -17.70 -25.40 -6.93
CA LEU A 597 -18.58 -26.55 -6.96
C LEU A 597 -18.77 -27.10 -5.54
N ASP A 598 -19.95 -27.62 -5.25
CA ASP A 598 -20.25 -28.28 -3.96
C ASP A 598 -19.30 -29.44 -3.62
N SER A 599 -18.71 -30.04 -4.67
CA SER A 599 -17.67 -31.06 -4.51
C SER A 599 -16.37 -30.56 -3.87
N GLY A 600 -16.20 -29.21 -3.74
CA GLY A 600 -15.00 -28.58 -3.26
C GLY A 600 -14.00 -28.17 -4.35
N VAL A 601 -14.26 -28.50 -5.61
CA VAL A 601 -13.45 -28.01 -6.74
C VAL A 601 -13.75 -26.54 -6.99
N PHE A 602 -12.73 -25.73 -7.16
CA PHE A 602 -12.87 -24.31 -7.53
C PHE A 602 -11.85 -23.92 -8.59
N ALA A 603 -12.18 -22.88 -9.34
CA ALA A 603 -11.27 -22.22 -10.28
C ALA A 603 -11.41 -20.71 -10.14
N ARG A 604 -10.29 -19.99 -10.25
CA ARG A 604 -10.25 -18.53 -10.22
C ARG A 604 -9.53 -18.00 -11.44
N PHE A 605 -9.94 -16.84 -11.87
CA PHE A 605 -9.33 -16.12 -12.98
C PHE A 605 -9.35 -14.64 -12.69
N ALA A 606 -8.23 -13.97 -12.96
CA ALA A 606 -8.15 -12.52 -12.92
C ALA A 606 -7.22 -12.02 -14.03
N MET A 607 -7.55 -10.90 -14.65
CA MET A 607 -6.68 -10.25 -15.63
C MET A 607 -6.80 -8.73 -15.55
N ALA A 608 -5.72 -8.05 -15.96
CA ALA A 608 -5.71 -6.61 -16.20
C ALA A 608 -4.94 -6.29 -17.49
N TYR A 609 -5.53 -5.44 -18.30
CA TYR A 609 -4.88 -4.76 -19.41
C TYR A 609 -5.06 -3.26 -19.23
N VAL A 610 -3.96 -2.55 -19.04
CA VAL A 610 -3.92 -1.12 -18.76
C VAL A 610 -3.01 -0.46 -19.80
N ASN A 611 -3.40 0.67 -20.31
CA ASN A 611 -2.61 1.52 -21.19
C ASN A 611 -2.71 2.97 -20.74
N GLY A 612 -1.67 3.77 -20.97
CA GLY A 612 -1.70 5.18 -20.61
C GLY A 612 -0.48 5.94 -21.07
N ASP A 613 -0.68 7.24 -21.18
CA ASP A 613 0.31 8.20 -21.61
C ASP A 613 0.45 9.34 -20.60
N VAL A 614 1.66 9.86 -20.46
CA VAL A 614 1.92 11.18 -19.91
C VAL A 614 1.78 12.21 -21.03
N VAL A 615 1.01 13.25 -20.77
CA VAL A 615 0.81 14.38 -21.69
C VAL A 615 1.66 15.55 -21.19
N ASN A 616 2.76 15.82 -21.86
CA ASN A 616 3.67 16.89 -21.52
C ASN A 616 3.11 18.27 -21.91
N PRO A 617 3.59 19.37 -21.30
CA PRO A 617 3.29 20.72 -21.77
C PRO A 617 3.63 20.85 -23.26
N GLY A 618 2.65 21.28 -24.07
CA GLY A 618 2.78 21.31 -25.54
C GLY A 618 2.15 20.14 -26.27
N GLY A 619 1.53 19.17 -25.54
CA GLY A 619 0.71 18.10 -26.09
C GLY A 619 1.48 16.87 -26.57
N ALA A 620 2.79 16.79 -26.37
CA ALA A 620 3.57 15.58 -26.65
C ALA A 620 3.16 14.45 -25.69
N ARG A 621 2.87 13.27 -26.25
CA ARG A 621 2.50 12.07 -25.49
C ARG A 621 3.71 11.16 -25.35
N VAL A 622 3.95 10.68 -24.14
CA VAL A 622 4.99 9.70 -23.81
C VAL A 622 4.32 8.58 -23.02
N PRO A 623 4.59 7.31 -23.37
CA PRO A 623 4.02 6.19 -22.62
C PRO A 623 4.30 6.30 -21.12
N LEU A 624 3.29 6.02 -20.30
CA LEU A 624 3.45 5.98 -18.85
C LEU A 624 4.15 4.68 -18.45
N ASP A 625 5.41 4.78 -18.10
CA ASP A 625 6.30 3.64 -17.82
C ASP A 625 5.97 2.89 -16.52
N THR A 626 5.16 3.49 -15.64
CA THR A 626 4.70 2.87 -14.40
C THR A 626 3.63 1.80 -14.60
N ILE A 627 3.01 1.75 -15.76
CA ILE A 627 2.00 0.73 -16.11
C ILE A 627 2.70 -0.59 -16.42
N ASP A 628 2.24 -1.67 -15.79
CA ASP A 628 2.68 -3.02 -16.12
C ASP A 628 2.10 -3.51 -17.45
N PRO A 629 2.78 -4.44 -18.15
CA PRO A 629 2.20 -5.10 -19.31
C PRO A 629 0.96 -5.92 -18.91
N PHE A 630 0.26 -6.47 -19.91
CA PHE A 630 -0.83 -7.42 -19.68
C PHE A 630 -0.45 -8.46 -18.63
N ASN A 631 -1.30 -8.63 -17.63
CA ASN A 631 -1.12 -9.59 -16.55
C ASN A 631 -2.38 -10.45 -16.40
N LEU A 632 -2.17 -11.75 -16.20
CA LEU A 632 -3.24 -12.74 -16.04
C LEU A 632 -2.85 -13.72 -14.95
N VAL A 633 -3.81 -14.03 -14.07
CA VAL A 633 -3.70 -15.09 -13.05
C VAL A 633 -4.87 -16.04 -13.25
N GLY A 634 -4.57 -17.32 -13.34
CA GLY A 634 -5.56 -18.40 -13.40
C GLY A 634 -5.23 -19.48 -12.38
N SER A 635 -6.22 -20.02 -11.68
CA SER A 635 -5.97 -21.09 -10.74
C SER A 635 -7.05 -22.18 -10.80
N LEU A 636 -6.64 -23.37 -10.39
CA LEU A 636 -7.50 -24.53 -10.21
C LEU A 636 -7.16 -25.18 -8.87
N GLY A 637 -8.17 -25.37 -8.03
CA GLY A 637 -7.97 -25.90 -6.70
C GLY A 637 -9.07 -26.85 -6.25
N TYR A 638 -8.78 -27.45 -5.13
CA TYR A 638 -9.72 -28.25 -4.38
C TYR A 638 -9.65 -27.87 -2.90
N ARG A 639 -10.81 -27.66 -2.28
CA ARG A 639 -10.96 -27.49 -0.83
C ARG A 639 -12.00 -28.46 -0.34
N ASP A 640 -11.59 -29.38 0.52
CA ASP A 640 -12.52 -30.28 1.18
C ASP A 640 -13.69 -29.52 1.81
N PRO A 641 -14.95 -29.86 1.54
CA PRO A 641 -16.11 -29.15 2.09
C PRO A 641 -16.13 -29.04 3.62
N GLN A 642 -15.44 -29.95 4.32
CA GLN A 642 -15.26 -29.90 5.77
C GLN A 642 -14.00 -29.14 6.20
N GLY A 643 -13.25 -28.56 5.25
CA GLY A 643 -12.05 -27.75 5.54
C GLY A 643 -10.84 -28.52 6.02
N ARG A 644 -10.81 -29.86 5.87
CA ARG A 644 -9.73 -30.73 6.38
C ARG A 644 -8.44 -30.63 5.57
N PHE A 645 -8.54 -30.45 4.27
CA PHE A 645 -7.40 -30.27 3.38
C PHE A 645 -7.80 -29.55 2.11
N GLY A 646 -6.83 -28.99 1.44
CA GLY A 646 -7.02 -28.34 0.14
C GLY A 646 -5.69 -28.03 -0.52
N GLY A 647 -5.77 -27.60 -1.77
CA GLY A 647 -4.62 -27.15 -2.52
C GLY A 647 -5.04 -26.42 -3.79
N GLU A 648 -4.16 -25.59 -4.30
CA GLU A 648 -4.40 -24.73 -5.45
C GLU A 648 -3.16 -24.68 -6.33
N LEU A 649 -3.33 -24.92 -7.62
CA LEU A 649 -2.32 -24.71 -8.65
C LEU A 649 -2.62 -23.39 -9.31
N ILE A 650 -1.65 -22.46 -9.29
CA ILE A 650 -1.81 -21.09 -9.75
C ILE A 650 -0.86 -20.86 -10.92
N LEU A 651 -1.35 -20.29 -11.99
CA LEU A 651 -0.59 -19.88 -13.15
C LEU A 651 -0.66 -18.35 -13.25
N THR A 652 0.51 -17.70 -13.22
CA THR A 652 0.63 -16.25 -13.45
C THR A 652 1.36 -16.01 -14.77
N HIS A 653 0.74 -15.28 -15.68
CA HIS A 653 1.34 -14.83 -16.92
C HIS A 653 1.56 -13.33 -16.92
N ASN A 654 2.80 -12.91 -17.10
CA ASN A 654 3.19 -11.50 -17.25
C ASN A 654 3.62 -11.28 -18.70
N GLY A 655 2.92 -10.39 -19.38
CA GLY A 655 3.25 -10.02 -20.75
C GLY A 655 4.59 -9.27 -20.87
N ARG A 656 5.02 -9.00 -22.08
CA ARG A 656 6.14 -8.14 -22.38
C ARG A 656 5.64 -6.76 -22.78
N LYS A 657 6.28 -5.69 -22.31
CA LYS A 657 6.02 -4.34 -22.82
C LYS A 657 6.32 -4.25 -24.32
N GLU A 658 5.37 -3.76 -25.09
CA GLU A 658 5.60 -3.44 -26.50
C GLU A 658 6.50 -2.21 -26.65
N ARG A 659 7.14 -2.07 -27.81
CA ARG A 659 8.01 -0.92 -28.09
C ARG A 659 7.29 0.42 -28.04
N ARG A 660 6.00 0.45 -28.35
CA ARG A 660 5.16 1.66 -28.31
C ARG A 660 4.76 2.07 -26.90
N GLU A 661 4.90 1.17 -25.94
CA GLU A 661 4.52 1.35 -24.53
C GLU A 661 5.71 1.77 -23.66
N VAL A 662 6.85 2.10 -24.25
CA VAL A 662 8.06 2.52 -23.56
C VAL A 662 8.68 3.69 -24.30
N GLU A 663 9.22 4.65 -23.55
CA GLU A 663 9.96 5.77 -24.11
C GLU A 663 11.17 5.32 -24.91
N ARG A 664 11.43 5.96 -26.05
CA ARG A 664 12.53 5.65 -26.95
C ARG A 664 13.40 6.87 -27.22
N ALA A 665 14.65 6.63 -27.62
CA ALA A 665 15.53 7.66 -28.12
C ALA A 665 15.00 8.30 -29.41
N ALA A 666 15.47 9.48 -29.75
CA ALA A 666 15.05 10.20 -30.95
C ALA A 666 15.31 9.44 -32.26
N ASP A 667 16.31 8.52 -32.30
CA ASP A 667 16.58 7.64 -33.40
C ASP A 667 15.73 6.36 -33.45
N GLY A 668 14.79 6.22 -32.49
CA GLY A 668 13.88 5.07 -32.37
C GLY A 668 14.49 3.84 -31.69
N THR A 669 15.70 3.92 -31.13
CA THR A 669 16.29 2.84 -30.34
C THR A 669 15.64 2.76 -28.95
N ASP A 670 15.65 1.56 -28.35
CA ASP A 670 15.13 1.35 -27.01
C ASP A 670 16.04 2.04 -25.97
N LEU A 671 15.48 2.85 -25.08
CA LEU A 671 16.21 3.48 -23.98
C LEU A 671 16.31 2.57 -22.77
N PHE A 672 15.30 1.75 -22.54
CA PHE A 672 15.15 0.93 -21.34
C PHE A 672 15.08 -0.55 -21.70
N VAL A 673 15.60 -1.39 -20.79
CA VAL A 673 15.50 -2.85 -20.90
C VAL A 673 14.03 -3.25 -20.76
N ARG A 674 13.55 -4.11 -21.67
CA ARG A 674 12.22 -4.70 -21.63
C ARG A 674 12.36 -6.20 -21.35
N PRO A 675 12.02 -6.69 -20.15
CA PRO A 675 12.11 -8.12 -19.86
C PRO A 675 11.18 -8.91 -20.77
N GLU A 676 11.52 -10.17 -21.02
CA GLU A 676 10.67 -11.10 -21.77
C GLU A 676 9.39 -11.42 -20.98
N ALA A 677 8.35 -11.86 -21.69
CA ALA A 677 7.15 -12.37 -21.04
C ALA A 677 7.48 -13.63 -20.20
N SER A 678 6.81 -13.80 -19.09
CA SER A 678 7.01 -14.94 -18.19
C SER A 678 5.71 -15.65 -17.85
N THR A 679 5.80 -16.95 -17.60
CA THR A 679 4.66 -17.75 -17.15
C THR A 679 5.11 -18.60 -15.97
N ILE A 680 4.60 -18.28 -14.79
CA ILE A 680 4.99 -18.87 -13.52
C ILE A 680 3.91 -19.82 -13.06
N LEU A 681 4.30 -20.95 -12.51
CA LEU A 681 3.42 -21.93 -11.93
C LEU A 681 3.74 -22.08 -10.44
N ASP A 682 2.73 -21.89 -9.60
CA ASP A 682 2.82 -21.99 -8.15
C ASP A 682 1.85 -23.07 -7.65
N LEU A 683 2.19 -23.72 -6.55
CA LEU A 683 1.37 -24.73 -5.90
C LEU A 683 1.30 -24.45 -4.41
N THR A 684 0.09 -24.29 -3.87
CA THR A 684 -0.13 -24.21 -2.43
C THR A 684 -1.03 -25.33 -1.95
N ALA A 685 -0.88 -25.76 -0.70
CA ALA A 685 -1.70 -26.78 -0.08
C ALA A 685 -1.78 -26.57 1.43
N PHE A 686 -2.88 -27.05 2.02
CA PHE A 686 -3.03 -27.10 3.46
C PHE A 686 -3.66 -28.43 3.92
N VAL A 687 -3.40 -28.75 5.19
CA VAL A 687 -4.06 -29.86 5.89
C VAL A 687 -4.37 -29.45 7.33
N ALA A 688 -5.62 -29.62 7.74
CA ALA A 688 -6.03 -29.53 9.14
C ALA A 688 -5.75 -30.89 9.80
N VAL A 689 -4.63 -30.99 10.52
CA VAL A 689 -4.23 -32.23 11.24
C VAL A 689 -5.21 -32.51 12.37
N THR A 690 -5.71 -31.44 13.00
CA THR A 690 -6.82 -31.44 13.96
C THR A 690 -7.66 -30.19 13.71
N ASP A 691 -8.80 -30.03 14.39
CA ASP A 691 -9.62 -28.80 14.35
C ASP A 691 -8.84 -27.56 14.82
N ARG A 692 -7.72 -27.76 15.52
CA ARG A 692 -6.88 -26.69 16.10
C ARG A 692 -5.54 -26.52 15.39
N LEU A 693 -5.00 -27.55 14.74
CA LEU A 693 -3.68 -27.52 14.07
C LEU A 693 -3.85 -27.59 12.57
N LYS A 694 -3.45 -26.54 11.87
CA LYS A 694 -3.41 -26.46 10.41
C LYS A 694 -1.97 -26.30 9.94
N LEU A 695 -1.53 -27.12 9.00
CA LEU A 695 -0.25 -27.02 8.30
C LEU A 695 -0.49 -26.53 6.89
N ARG A 696 0.40 -25.68 6.38
CA ARG A 696 0.39 -25.18 5.01
C ARG A 696 1.76 -25.33 4.38
N ALA A 697 1.79 -25.55 3.08
CA ALA A 697 3.02 -25.57 2.28
C ALA A 697 2.77 -24.97 0.90
N GLY A 698 3.76 -24.28 0.38
CA GLY A 698 3.76 -23.74 -0.97
C GLY A 698 5.07 -24.02 -1.68
N VAL A 699 5.01 -24.27 -2.98
CA VAL A 699 6.16 -24.28 -3.87
C VAL A 699 5.89 -23.21 -4.92
N PHE A 700 6.65 -22.15 -4.88
CA PHE A 700 6.55 -21.02 -5.80
C PHE A 700 7.56 -21.17 -6.93
N ASN A 701 7.19 -20.68 -8.12
CA ASN A 701 7.99 -20.86 -9.35
C ASN A 701 8.38 -22.34 -9.57
N LEU A 702 7.37 -23.23 -9.59
CA LEU A 702 7.56 -24.68 -9.66
C LEU A 702 8.42 -25.13 -10.87
N THR A 703 8.32 -24.43 -11.99
CA THR A 703 9.09 -24.65 -13.22
C THR A 703 10.51 -24.12 -13.15
N ASN A 704 10.86 -23.37 -12.11
CA ASN A 704 12.17 -22.71 -11.95
C ASN A 704 12.50 -21.75 -13.10
N GLU A 705 11.51 -21.00 -13.56
CA GLU A 705 11.64 -19.96 -14.57
C GLU A 705 12.58 -18.84 -14.09
N THR A 706 13.44 -18.34 -14.97
CA THR A 706 14.24 -17.13 -14.72
C THR A 706 13.52 -15.96 -15.35
N PHE A 707 13.02 -15.03 -14.56
CA PHE A 707 12.21 -13.92 -15.04
C PHE A 707 12.44 -12.65 -14.22
N ALA A 708 12.14 -11.53 -14.84
CA ALA A 708 12.06 -10.22 -14.19
C ALA A 708 10.75 -9.55 -14.59
N LEU A 709 10.13 -8.83 -13.68
CA LEU A 709 8.92 -8.07 -13.97
C LEU A 709 9.29 -6.68 -14.51
N TRP A 710 8.43 -6.10 -15.33
CA TRP A 710 8.60 -4.73 -15.81
C TRP A 710 8.73 -3.74 -14.67
N SER A 711 7.87 -3.82 -13.67
CA SER A 711 7.91 -2.98 -12.47
C SER A 711 9.27 -2.98 -11.78
N ASP A 712 9.97 -4.12 -11.74
CA ASP A 712 11.25 -4.26 -11.06
C ASP A 712 12.41 -3.68 -11.88
N VAL A 713 12.40 -3.84 -13.20
CA VAL A 713 13.46 -3.36 -14.12
C VAL A 713 13.22 -1.95 -14.63
N ARG A 714 12.07 -1.38 -14.38
CA ARG A 714 11.71 -0.04 -14.85
C ARG A 714 12.80 0.99 -14.54
N GLY A 715 13.23 1.74 -15.57
CA GLY A 715 14.31 2.70 -15.48
C GLY A 715 15.71 2.09 -15.70
N LEU A 716 15.86 0.77 -15.85
CA LEU A 716 17.12 0.15 -16.23
C LEU A 716 17.41 0.46 -17.72
N ARG A 717 18.44 1.23 -17.96
CA ARG A 717 18.84 1.61 -19.33
C ARG A 717 19.49 0.44 -20.07
N VAL A 718 19.32 0.39 -21.40
CA VAL A 718 19.90 -0.68 -22.27
C VAL A 718 21.43 -0.79 -22.15
N GLU A 719 22.10 0.34 -21.90
CA GLU A 719 23.57 0.37 -21.69
C GLU A 719 24.00 -0.39 -20.42
N ASN A 720 23.06 -0.60 -19.47
CA ASN A 720 23.26 -1.35 -18.24
C ASN A 720 22.54 -2.72 -18.25
N ALA A 721 22.18 -3.24 -19.44
CA ALA A 721 21.50 -4.52 -19.57
C ALA A 721 22.31 -5.72 -19.01
N ASN A 722 23.61 -5.57 -18.86
CA ASN A 722 24.51 -6.55 -18.27
C ASN A 722 24.27 -6.80 -16.75
N ILE A 723 23.47 -5.96 -16.09
CA ILE A 723 23.06 -6.18 -14.70
C ILE A 723 21.57 -6.58 -14.58
N LEU A 724 20.91 -6.94 -15.66
CA LEU A 724 19.50 -7.35 -15.65
C LEU A 724 19.23 -8.49 -14.67
N ASP A 725 20.16 -9.43 -14.54
CA ASP A 725 20.00 -10.58 -13.64
C ASP A 725 19.86 -10.18 -12.16
N ALA A 726 20.34 -8.99 -11.78
CA ALA A 726 20.14 -8.46 -10.44
C ALA A 726 18.65 -8.14 -10.12
N PHE A 727 17.83 -7.96 -11.15
CA PHE A 727 16.41 -7.61 -11.05
C PHE A 727 15.50 -8.82 -11.25
N THR A 728 16.06 -10.02 -11.38
CA THR A 728 15.25 -11.23 -11.50
C THR A 728 14.60 -11.61 -10.18
N ARG A 729 13.44 -12.24 -10.28
CA ARG A 729 12.74 -12.82 -9.15
C ARG A 729 13.40 -14.12 -8.68
N PRO A 730 13.12 -14.57 -7.44
CA PRO A 730 13.61 -15.85 -6.94
C PRO A 730 13.31 -17.01 -7.89
N GLY A 731 14.21 -17.98 -7.91
CA GLY A 731 13.97 -19.27 -8.55
C GLY A 731 12.88 -20.05 -7.83
N ARG A 732 12.83 -21.38 -8.04
CA ARG A 732 11.92 -22.23 -7.27
C ARG A 732 12.25 -22.09 -5.80
N ASN A 733 11.22 -21.71 -5.01
CA ASN A 733 11.33 -21.52 -3.58
C ASN A 733 10.17 -22.22 -2.86
N VAL A 734 10.29 -22.39 -1.57
CA VAL A 734 9.34 -23.13 -0.73
C VAL A 734 8.99 -22.32 0.49
N SER A 735 7.71 -22.26 0.82
CA SER A 735 7.25 -21.73 2.10
C SER A 735 6.42 -22.78 2.83
N VAL A 736 6.56 -22.84 4.15
CA VAL A 736 5.80 -23.74 5.02
C VAL A 736 5.30 -22.98 6.24
N SER A 737 4.09 -23.29 6.71
CA SER A 737 3.60 -22.73 7.96
C SER A 737 2.83 -23.76 8.79
N ALA A 738 2.88 -23.55 10.10
CA ALA A 738 2.08 -24.27 11.07
C ALA A 738 1.33 -23.26 11.94
N SER A 739 0.02 -23.44 12.11
CA SER A 739 -0.79 -22.59 12.97
C SER A 739 -1.62 -23.45 13.92
N TYR A 740 -1.59 -23.12 15.20
CA TYR A 740 -2.37 -23.77 16.25
C TYR A 740 -3.29 -22.77 16.93
N ARG A 741 -4.59 -23.08 16.95
CA ARG A 741 -5.63 -22.28 17.61
C ARG A 741 -6.09 -23.00 18.89
N PHE A 742 -6.34 -22.26 19.96
CA PHE A 742 -6.79 -22.80 21.24
C PHE A 742 -7.88 -21.93 21.87
#